data_6b458e6687cf707a7d1ee58c3cbad649
#
_entry.id   6b458e6687cf707a7d1ee58c3cbad649
#
_cell.length_a   1.000
_cell.length_b   1.000
_cell.length_c   1.000
_cell.angle_alpha   90.00
_cell.angle_beta   90.00
_cell.angle_gamma   90.00
#
_symmetry.space_group_name_H-M   'P 1'
#
loop_
_entity.id
_entity.type
_entity.pdbx_description
1 polymer ?
#
loop_
_entity_poly.entity_id
_entity_poly.type
_entity_poly.pdbx_seq_one_letter_code
_entity_poly.pdbx_strand_id
1 'polypeptide(L)'
;MATSTPPVRATDVLVLGGGFAGAGCARRLERLLPKDARITLVSSENYFVFQPLLPEVVGASLSPAHVISPLRHLLRRTDVVRGEVTAIELAPDPDVGGALAGRVTVVAEGGGETVVYAPKHLVLALGSVVDTSRMPGMAEHSLPMKNVADALALRHAVISRLERAVLESDPDERRALLTFAVVGGGFSGVETAAEINDLVRSALRFFPSLRGEPLRVVCIHSRDQILPELDKRLGAHALKVLQKRGVEFRLNAMTRAASREGVYLKDGELVPARTVVCTVGNAPHPMLKALAPAGSNRLPTDAFLRLQGRTNVWALGDCAANPDGHGGVSPPTAQFASRQGDVAAANIAAALRGKPPQPFRHKSLGQLATLGHRNAVAAVGGLKITGFVAWWLWRTIYLMKLPRFDRKLRVVIDWTLNLFFPRDLNALAMQPTARHGTIHLEAGEQLFQQGDPSGAFYVVERGKVRLTRCDADGCEDASDLLGPGEHFGEGSLLRQGVRATTATAVEPTRVLAFPAAEFRVLTSSFRGLRKLLDATSRRFQPASAILPKWVPTEQLRAPVATIMSRDVVALGVDDYLQDCIRTLLDKRINAFPLVDAAGRLAGLVTSTDVFAALRADSDLQQPLLPLATRDVQCVEATTPIERAVEIMRRRDVKHVVVLDGERRVVGMVSIKDVLRLVAGAAAG
;
A
#
# COMPACT_ATOMS: atom_id res chain seq x y z
N MET A 1 19.43 -16.01 18.03
CA MET A 1 18.35 -15.94 19.07
C MET A 1 17.54 -17.22 18.96
N ALA A 2 17.32 -17.92 20.07
CA ALA A 2 16.51 -19.14 20.07
C ALA A 2 15.07 -18.75 19.68
N THR A 3 14.56 -19.32 18.57
CA THR A 3 13.17 -19.20 18.16
C THR A 3 12.30 -19.90 19.19
N SER A 4 11.83 -19.14 20.20
CA SER A 4 10.85 -19.68 21.16
C SER A 4 9.58 -20.03 20.36
N THR A 5 9.13 -21.27 20.48
CA THR A 5 7.86 -21.70 19.90
C THR A 5 6.75 -20.76 20.41
N PRO A 6 5.93 -20.16 19.54
CA PRO A 6 4.92 -19.21 19.95
C PRO A 6 3.92 -19.87 20.93
N PRO A 7 3.46 -19.14 21.96
CA PRO A 7 2.54 -19.67 22.96
C PRO A 7 1.22 -20.10 22.33
N VAL A 8 0.73 -21.30 22.69
CA VAL A 8 -0.57 -21.79 22.23
C VAL A 8 -1.64 -21.46 23.26
N ARG A 9 -2.68 -20.72 22.83
CA ARG A 9 -3.84 -20.34 23.65
C ARG A 9 -5.08 -21.11 23.25
N ALA A 10 -5.65 -21.89 24.15
CA ALA A 10 -6.93 -22.55 23.93
C ALA A 10 -8.09 -21.58 24.10
N THR A 11 -9.09 -21.64 23.23
CA THR A 11 -10.35 -20.90 23.32
C THR A 11 -11.52 -21.77 22.85
N ASP A 12 -12.73 -21.57 23.38
CA ASP A 12 -13.89 -22.35 22.95
C ASP A 12 -14.37 -21.89 21.57
N VAL A 13 -14.41 -20.56 21.35
CA VAL A 13 -14.78 -19.99 20.06
C VAL A 13 -13.79 -18.89 19.68
N LEU A 14 -13.18 -19.03 18.51
CA LEU A 14 -12.35 -17.99 17.89
C LEU A 14 -13.09 -17.37 16.71
N VAL A 15 -13.27 -16.05 16.74
CA VAL A 15 -13.89 -15.27 15.67
C VAL A 15 -12.85 -14.43 14.98
N LEU A 16 -12.67 -14.60 13.68
CA LEU A 16 -11.74 -13.82 12.86
C LEU A 16 -12.49 -12.72 12.10
N GLY A 17 -12.24 -11.48 12.47
CA GLY A 17 -12.83 -10.27 11.85
C GLY A 17 -13.84 -9.55 12.74
N GLY A 18 -13.62 -8.23 12.91
CA GLY A 18 -14.44 -7.32 13.73
C GLY A 18 -15.59 -6.63 12.99
N GLY A 19 -15.96 -7.10 11.78
CA GLY A 19 -17.05 -6.55 10.96
C GLY A 19 -18.45 -6.98 11.40
N PHE A 20 -19.46 -6.72 10.53
CA PHE A 20 -20.89 -7.00 10.82
C PHE A 20 -21.15 -8.45 11.23
N ALA A 21 -20.56 -9.42 10.53
CA ALA A 21 -20.76 -10.83 10.81
C ALA A 21 -20.05 -11.25 12.10
N GLY A 22 -18.74 -10.96 12.23
CA GLY A 22 -17.94 -11.43 13.35
C GLY A 22 -18.28 -10.74 14.67
N ALA A 23 -18.34 -9.42 14.72
CA ALA A 23 -18.75 -8.69 15.92
C ALA A 23 -20.22 -9.02 16.33
N GLY A 24 -21.11 -9.20 15.35
CA GLY A 24 -22.49 -9.67 15.59
C GLY A 24 -22.52 -11.07 16.20
N CYS A 25 -21.74 -12.01 15.64
CA CYS A 25 -21.62 -13.37 16.13
C CYS A 25 -21.05 -13.39 17.57
N ALA A 26 -19.94 -12.72 17.83
CA ALA A 26 -19.34 -12.65 19.16
C ALA A 26 -20.30 -12.08 20.20
N ARG A 27 -20.96 -10.96 19.88
CA ARG A 27 -21.96 -10.34 20.76
C ARG A 27 -23.15 -11.26 21.06
N ARG A 28 -23.57 -12.07 20.11
CA ARG A 28 -24.66 -13.04 20.30
C ARG A 28 -24.19 -14.23 21.12
N LEU A 29 -22.97 -14.73 20.91
CA LEU A 29 -22.34 -15.79 21.71
C LEU A 29 -22.23 -15.41 23.19
N GLU A 30 -21.87 -14.16 23.50
CA GLU A 30 -21.84 -13.68 24.90
C GLU A 30 -23.14 -13.88 25.67
N ARG A 31 -24.28 -13.85 24.96
CA ARG A 31 -25.60 -14.03 25.55
C ARG A 31 -26.05 -15.49 25.60
N LEU A 32 -25.51 -16.32 24.71
CA LEU A 32 -25.96 -17.71 24.55
C LEU A 32 -25.06 -18.70 25.32
N LEU A 33 -23.77 -18.41 25.45
CA LEU A 33 -22.82 -19.28 26.12
C LEU A 33 -22.73 -19.02 27.63
N PRO A 34 -22.37 -20.03 28.43
CA PRO A 34 -22.07 -19.89 29.85
C PRO A 34 -20.99 -18.83 30.10
N LYS A 35 -20.92 -18.34 31.35
CA LYS A 35 -19.97 -17.25 31.70
C LYS A 35 -18.50 -17.67 31.65
N ASP A 36 -18.20 -18.93 31.80
CA ASP A 36 -16.88 -19.56 31.77
C ASP A 36 -16.40 -19.89 30.36
N ALA A 37 -17.29 -19.87 29.34
CA ALA A 37 -16.91 -20.08 27.96
C ALA A 37 -16.01 -18.94 27.45
N ARG A 38 -14.86 -19.33 26.90
CA ARG A 38 -13.86 -18.39 26.34
C ARG A 38 -14.20 -18.06 24.88
N ILE A 39 -14.50 -16.81 24.63
CA ILE A 39 -14.74 -16.27 23.30
C ILE A 39 -13.61 -15.30 22.99
N THR A 40 -12.89 -15.52 21.89
CA THR A 40 -11.84 -14.61 21.43
C THR A 40 -12.23 -14.07 20.07
N LEU A 41 -12.07 -12.76 19.87
CA LEU A 41 -12.24 -12.10 18.57
C LEU A 41 -10.92 -11.45 18.16
N VAL A 42 -10.40 -11.84 16.99
CA VAL A 42 -9.20 -11.25 16.37
C VAL A 42 -9.61 -10.30 15.27
N SER A 43 -9.07 -9.08 15.28
CA SER A 43 -9.31 -8.08 14.24
C SER A 43 -8.08 -7.19 14.09
N SER A 44 -7.74 -6.79 12.86
CA SER A 44 -6.71 -5.78 12.59
C SER A 44 -7.04 -4.43 13.20
N GLU A 45 -8.35 -4.09 13.27
CA GLU A 45 -8.83 -2.86 13.87
C GLU A 45 -9.46 -3.12 15.25
N ASN A 46 -9.28 -2.20 16.19
CA ASN A 46 -9.90 -2.30 17.52
C ASN A 46 -11.34 -1.76 17.56
N TYR A 47 -11.91 -1.41 16.41
CA TYR A 47 -13.24 -0.85 16.28
C TYR A 47 -14.06 -1.52 15.19
N PHE A 48 -15.36 -1.46 15.35
CA PHE A 48 -16.37 -1.78 14.36
C PHE A 48 -16.67 -0.55 13.51
N VAL A 49 -16.74 -0.71 12.18
CA VAL A 49 -17.11 0.34 11.23
C VAL A 49 -18.55 0.14 10.76
N PHE A 50 -19.36 1.18 10.86
CA PHE A 50 -20.69 1.19 10.25
C PHE A 50 -20.59 1.68 8.80
N GLN A 51 -20.12 0.79 7.91
CA GLN A 51 -19.78 1.07 6.51
C GLN A 51 -20.85 1.84 5.71
N PRO A 52 -22.17 1.64 5.90
CA PRO A 52 -23.16 2.38 5.13
C PRO A 52 -23.12 3.91 5.30
N LEU A 53 -22.45 4.42 6.33
CA LEU A 53 -22.29 5.86 6.56
C LEU A 53 -20.91 6.42 6.12
N LEU A 54 -20.02 5.59 5.55
CA LEU A 54 -18.72 6.04 5.05
C LEU A 54 -18.81 7.12 3.95
N PRO A 55 -19.74 7.05 2.99
CA PRO A 55 -19.91 8.14 2.01
C PRO A 55 -20.17 9.51 2.66
N GLU A 56 -20.94 9.56 3.74
CA GLU A 56 -21.19 10.81 4.48
C GLU A 56 -19.94 11.35 5.19
N VAL A 57 -18.97 10.47 5.54
CA VAL A 57 -17.64 10.89 6.04
C VAL A 57 -16.84 11.54 4.93
N VAL A 58 -16.85 10.97 3.71
CA VAL A 58 -16.22 11.58 2.52
C VAL A 58 -16.80 12.96 2.25
N GLY A 59 -18.12 13.06 2.27
CA GLY A 59 -18.86 14.31 2.06
C GLY A 59 -18.75 15.32 3.20
N ALA A 60 -17.98 15.05 4.26
CA ALA A 60 -17.84 15.89 5.44
C ALA A 60 -19.18 16.22 6.14
N SER A 61 -20.18 15.37 6.00
CA SER A 61 -21.46 15.48 6.69
C SER A 61 -21.52 14.70 8.00
N LEU A 62 -20.56 13.78 8.21
CA LEU A 62 -20.38 13.07 9.48
C LEU A 62 -18.92 13.07 9.91
N SER A 63 -18.73 13.16 11.24
CA SER A 63 -17.41 12.94 11.83
C SER A 63 -17.01 11.47 11.71
N PRO A 64 -15.75 11.16 11.32
CA PRO A 64 -15.24 9.78 11.25
C PRO A 64 -15.43 9.01 12.56
N ALA A 65 -15.26 9.70 13.70
CA ALA A 65 -15.42 9.10 15.02
C ALA A 65 -16.85 8.61 15.31
N HIS A 66 -17.86 9.12 14.61
CA HIS A 66 -19.26 8.80 14.87
C HIS A 66 -19.75 7.55 14.13
N VAL A 67 -19.03 7.15 13.05
CA VAL A 67 -19.35 5.94 12.28
C VAL A 67 -18.59 4.69 12.76
N ILE A 68 -17.69 4.85 13.73
CA ILE A 68 -16.95 3.76 14.35
C ILE A 68 -17.39 3.52 15.80
N SER A 69 -17.23 2.28 16.27
CA SER A 69 -17.52 1.91 17.65
C SER A 69 -16.44 0.97 18.18
N PRO A 70 -15.72 1.29 19.27
CA PRO A 70 -14.72 0.41 19.84
C PRO A 70 -15.28 -0.99 20.10
N LEU A 71 -14.62 -2.04 19.63
CA LEU A 71 -15.05 -3.43 19.80
C LEU A 71 -15.16 -3.80 21.30
N ARG A 72 -14.24 -3.33 22.13
CA ARG A 72 -14.26 -3.56 23.59
C ARG A 72 -15.45 -2.90 24.30
N HIS A 73 -16.09 -1.89 23.66
CA HIS A 73 -17.35 -1.32 24.16
C HIS A 73 -18.59 -2.06 23.68
N LEU A 74 -18.49 -2.78 22.55
CA LEU A 74 -19.57 -3.60 22.00
C LEU A 74 -19.61 -4.99 22.62
N LEU A 75 -18.43 -5.52 22.97
CA LEU A 75 -18.20 -6.85 23.48
C LEU A 75 -17.69 -6.74 24.93
N ARG A 76 -18.42 -7.33 25.87
CA ARG A 76 -18.13 -7.19 27.30
C ARG A 76 -17.38 -8.38 27.90
N ARG A 77 -17.54 -9.56 27.29
CA ARG A 77 -16.99 -10.84 27.76
C ARG A 77 -15.99 -11.45 26.80
N THR A 78 -16.06 -11.04 25.53
CA THR A 78 -15.16 -11.51 24.48
C THR A 78 -13.77 -10.90 24.67
N ASP A 79 -12.75 -11.75 24.65
CA ASP A 79 -11.37 -11.28 24.57
C ASP A 79 -11.10 -10.72 23.17
N VAL A 80 -10.95 -9.40 23.04
CA VAL A 80 -10.69 -8.72 21.78
C VAL A 80 -9.19 -8.57 21.60
N VAL A 81 -8.65 -9.20 20.58
CA VAL A 81 -7.24 -9.17 20.22
C VAL A 81 -7.06 -8.33 18.96
N ARG A 82 -6.25 -7.27 19.04
CA ARG A 82 -5.82 -6.50 17.87
C ARG A 82 -4.56 -7.14 17.31
N GLY A 83 -4.67 -7.67 16.09
CA GLY A 83 -3.57 -8.35 15.42
C GLY A 83 -3.95 -8.85 14.05
N GLU A 84 -2.94 -9.24 13.30
CA GLU A 84 -3.08 -9.78 11.96
C GLU A 84 -3.06 -11.31 11.98
N VAL A 85 -4.01 -11.93 11.28
CA VAL A 85 -4.02 -13.38 11.06
C VAL A 85 -3.02 -13.69 9.95
N THR A 86 -1.97 -14.45 10.26
CA THR A 86 -0.91 -14.79 9.31
C THR A 86 -0.98 -16.23 8.80
N ALA A 87 -1.62 -17.16 9.54
CA ALA A 87 -1.86 -18.51 9.09
C ALA A 87 -3.16 -19.09 9.68
N ILE A 88 -3.84 -19.93 8.89
CA ILE A 88 -5.01 -20.71 9.29
C ILE A 88 -4.78 -22.14 8.86
N GLU A 89 -4.55 -23.03 9.81
CA GLU A 89 -4.36 -24.48 9.60
C GLU A 89 -5.58 -25.20 10.17
N LEU A 90 -6.42 -25.75 9.30
CA LEU A 90 -7.58 -26.51 9.73
C LEU A 90 -7.16 -27.93 10.16
N ALA A 91 -7.71 -28.41 11.26
CA ALA A 91 -7.47 -29.77 11.71
C ALA A 91 -7.98 -30.79 10.65
N PRO A 92 -7.42 -32.01 10.57
CA PRO A 92 -8.03 -33.11 9.83
C PRO A 92 -9.45 -33.39 10.35
N ASP A 93 -10.28 -34.06 9.55
CA ASP A 93 -11.73 -34.22 9.75
C ASP A 93 -12.15 -34.52 11.20
N PRO A 94 -13.16 -33.80 11.75
CA PRO A 94 -13.53 -33.82 13.17
C PRO A 94 -14.45 -34.95 13.61
N ASP A 95 -14.76 -35.95 12.81
CA ASP A 95 -15.63 -37.07 13.20
C ASP A 95 -15.08 -37.96 14.34
N VAL A 96 -13.92 -37.58 14.89
CA VAL A 96 -13.31 -38.24 16.04
C VAL A 96 -13.34 -37.29 17.24
N GLY A 97 -14.40 -37.34 18.03
CA GLY A 97 -14.63 -36.81 19.37
C GLY A 97 -13.72 -35.70 19.93
N GLY A 98 -14.22 -34.46 20.03
CA GLY A 98 -13.57 -33.37 20.75
C GLY A 98 -12.45 -32.65 20.01
N ALA A 99 -12.32 -32.81 18.73
CA ALA A 99 -11.28 -32.21 17.90
C ALA A 99 -11.36 -30.67 17.85
N LEU A 100 -10.22 -30.04 17.96
CA LEU A 100 -10.04 -28.61 17.70
C LEU A 100 -10.36 -28.30 16.25
N ALA A 101 -10.88 -27.10 15.93
CA ALA A 101 -11.12 -26.68 14.57
C ALA A 101 -9.82 -26.48 13.77
N GLY A 102 -8.70 -26.32 14.47
CA GLY A 102 -7.39 -26.12 13.86
C GLY A 102 -6.48 -25.22 14.70
N ARG A 103 -5.51 -24.61 14.03
CA ARG A 103 -4.60 -23.62 14.62
C ARG A 103 -4.68 -22.33 13.82
N VAL A 104 -4.65 -21.21 14.51
CA VAL A 104 -4.64 -19.88 13.90
C VAL A 104 -3.49 -19.07 14.48
N THR A 105 -2.58 -18.66 13.62
CA THR A 105 -1.44 -17.82 14.00
C THR A 105 -1.81 -16.35 13.85
N VAL A 106 -1.56 -15.59 14.90
CA VAL A 106 -1.85 -14.15 14.99
C VAL A 106 -0.59 -13.42 15.42
N VAL A 107 -0.24 -12.37 14.69
CA VAL A 107 0.86 -11.46 15.01
C VAL A 107 0.26 -10.17 15.56
N ALA A 108 0.76 -9.70 16.69
CA ALA A 108 0.35 -8.42 17.25
C ALA A 108 0.80 -7.26 16.35
N GLU A 109 0.07 -6.15 16.39
CA GLU A 109 0.41 -4.95 15.62
C GLU A 109 1.82 -4.46 15.93
N GLY A 110 2.53 -4.00 14.89
CA GLY A 110 3.90 -3.49 15.01
C GLY A 110 5.00 -4.55 15.05
N GLY A 111 4.73 -5.79 14.60
CA GLY A 111 5.72 -6.87 14.58
C GLY A 111 5.98 -7.48 15.95
N GLY A 112 4.99 -7.40 16.85
CA GLY A 112 5.06 -7.88 18.22
C GLY A 112 4.99 -9.41 18.36
N GLU A 113 4.61 -9.86 19.54
CA GLU A 113 4.52 -11.27 19.91
C GLU A 113 3.58 -12.06 18.99
N THR A 114 4.04 -13.22 18.54
CA THR A 114 3.23 -14.17 17.77
C THR A 114 2.52 -15.12 18.73
N VAL A 115 1.21 -15.29 18.56
CA VAL A 115 0.38 -16.18 19.38
C VAL A 115 -0.36 -17.17 18.48
N VAL A 116 -0.40 -18.43 18.85
CA VAL A 116 -1.18 -19.47 18.17
C VAL A 116 -2.44 -19.75 18.97
N TYR A 117 -3.61 -19.65 18.34
CA TYR A 117 -4.89 -20.03 18.93
C TYR A 117 -5.30 -21.43 18.48
N ALA A 118 -5.82 -22.22 19.44
CA ALA A 118 -6.36 -23.56 19.19
C ALA A 118 -7.85 -23.60 19.62
N PRO A 119 -8.79 -23.19 18.74
CA PRO A 119 -10.21 -23.11 19.05
C PRO A 119 -10.94 -24.44 18.90
N LYS A 120 -12.00 -24.67 19.69
CA LYS A 120 -12.97 -25.74 19.45
C LYS A 120 -13.85 -25.40 18.25
N HIS A 121 -14.31 -24.14 18.16
CA HIS A 121 -15.04 -23.62 17.01
C HIS A 121 -14.33 -22.40 16.40
N LEU A 122 -14.18 -22.39 15.08
CA LEU A 122 -13.57 -21.30 14.33
C LEU A 122 -14.61 -20.59 13.46
N VAL A 123 -14.70 -19.27 13.56
CA VAL A 123 -15.57 -18.43 12.74
C VAL A 123 -14.74 -17.57 11.81
N LEU A 124 -14.84 -17.81 10.50
CA LEU A 124 -14.21 -17.06 9.44
C LEU A 124 -15.12 -15.92 8.99
N ALA A 125 -14.83 -14.68 9.40
CA ALA A 125 -15.63 -13.49 9.10
C ALA A 125 -14.73 -12.31 8.67
N LEU A 126 -13.64 -12.60 7.94
CA LEU A 126 -12.63 -11.62 7.48
C LEU A 126 -13.13 -10.69 6.37
N GLY A 127 -14.36 -10.90 5.87
CA GLY A 127 -14.96 -10.06 4.85
C GLY A 127 -14.29 -10.21 3.47
N SER A 128 -14.22 -9.11 2.73
CA SER A 128 -13.62 -9.04 1.40
C SER A 128 -12.61 -7.88 1.34
N VAL A 129 -11.61 -8.01 0.47
CA VAL A 129 -10.62 -6.97 0.18
C VAL A 129 -10.89 -6.35 -1.20
N VAL A 130 -10.28 -5.20 -1.46
CA VAL A 130 -10.30 -4.60 -2.80
C VAL A 130 -9.23 -5.29 -3.64
N ASP A 131 -9.63 -5.88 -4.76
CA ASP A 131 -8.73 -6.48 -5.74
C ASP A 131 -8.82 -5.70 -7.06
N THR A 132 -7.77 -4.98 -7.38
CA THR A 132 -7.64 -4.20 -8.61
C THR A 132 -6.70 -4.84 -9.62
N SER A 133 -6.25 -6.08 -9.38
CA SER A 133 -5.27 -6.78 -10.22
C SER A 133 -5.65 -6.89 -11.70
N ARG A 134 -6.95 -6.89 -11.99
CA ARG A 134 -7.48 -6.91 -13.36
C ARG A 134 -7.52 -5.55 -14.05
N MET A 135 -7.16 -4.48 -13.34
CA MET A 135 -7.16 -3.09 -13.83
C MET A 135 -5.78 -2.49 -13.56
N PRO A 136 -4.81 -2.62 -14.49
CA PRO A 136 -3.46 -2.10 -14.32
C PRO A 136 -3.44 -0.63 -13.88
N GLY A 137 -2.56 -0.29 -12.93
CA GLY A 137 -2.40 1.05 -12.38
C GLY A 137 -3.53 1.51 -11.43
N MET A 138 -4.58 0.73 -11.25
CA MET A 138 -5.69 1.12 -10.37
C MET A 138 -5.28 1.10 -8.89
N ALA A 139 -4.41 0.19 -8.48
CA ALA A 139 -3.90 0.14 -7.10
C ALA A 139 -3.08 1.38 -6.76
N GLU A 140 -2.27 1.87 -7.69
CA GLU A 140 -1.33 2.96 -7.51
C GLU A 140 -1.97 4.34 -7.69
N HIS A 141 -3.00 4.44 -8.53
CA HIS A 141 -3.57 5.72 -8.98
C HIS A 141 -5.02 5.95 -8.54
N SER A 142 -5.59 5.06 -7.73
CA SER A 142 -6.93 5.27 -7.19
C SER A 142 -6.99 5.17 -5.67
N LEU A 143 -8.04 5.72 -5.10
CA LEU A 143 -8.37 5.64 -3.69
C LEU A 143 -9.51 4.62 -3.52
N PRO A 144 -9.34 3.57 -2.72
CA PRO A 144 -10.41 2.64 -2.40
C PRO A 144 -11.44 3.29 -1.47
N MET A 145 -12.59 2.64 -1.27
CA MET A 145 -13.65 3.08 -0.38
C MET A 145 -14.19 1.89 0.42
N LYS A 146 -13.42 1.42 1.41
CA LYS A 146 -13.73 0.21 2.18
C LYS A 146 -13.78 0.45 3.69
N ASN A 147 -12.92 1.31 4.20
CA ASN A 147 -12.77 1.60 5.63
C ASN A 147 -12.76 3.11 5.94
N VAL A 148 -12.64 3.48 7.21
CA VAL A 148 -12.64 4.90 7.64
C VAL A 148 -11.39 5.65 7.16
N ALA A 149 -10.24 4.99 7.12
CA ALA A 149 -9.01 5.61 6.63
C ALA A 149 -9.12 5.95 5.15
N ASP A 150 -9.73 5.07 4.34
CA ASP A 150 -10.02 5.34 2.92
C ASP A 150 -10.93 6.57 2.76
N ALA A 151 -12.00 6.65 3.56
CA ALA A 151 -12.95 7.77 3.51
C ALA A 151 -12.27 9.10 3.88
N LEU A 152 -11.38 9.10 4.89
CA LEU A 152 -10.57 10.26 5.27
C LEU A 152 -9.56 10.65 4.20
N ALA A 153 -8.84 9.67 3.65
CA ALA A 153 -7.88 9.89 2.57
C ALA A 153 -8.57 10.48 1.33
N LEU A 154 -9.75 9.97 0.99
CA LEU A 154 -10.55 10.48 -0.12
C LEU A 154 -11.03 11.90 0.14
N ARG A 155 -11.59 12.19 1.33
CA ARG A 155 -11.99 13.55 1.73
C ARG A 155 -10.81 14.52 1.64
N HIS A 156 -9.65 14.15 2.21
CA HIS A 156 -8.43 14.93 2.13
C HIS A 156 -8.01 15.17 0.68
N ALA A 157 -8.02 14.13 -0.17
CA ALA A 157 -7.68 14.26 -1.58
C ALA A 157 -8.61 15.24 -2.30
N VAL A 158 -9.92 15.14 -2.10
CA VAL A 158 -10.92 16.04 -2.72
C VAL A 158 -10.64 17.50 -2.36
N ILE A 159 -10.47 17.81 -1.07
CA ILE A 159 -10.23 19.19 -0.61
C ILE A 159 -8.86 19.70 -1.11
N SER A 160 -7.81 18.88 -1.01
CA SER A 160 -6.47 19.24 -1.49
C SER A 160 -6.41 19.50 -3.00
N ARG A 161 -7.29 18.88 -3.80
CA ARG A 161 -7.37 19.17 -5.24
C ARG A 161 -8.01 20.53 -5.51
N LEU A 162 -9.01 20.92 -4.71
CA LEU A 162 -9.58 22.27 -4.80
C LEU A 162 -8.52 23.34 -4.46
N GLU A 163 -7.77 23.14 -3.36
CA GLU A 163 -6.68 24.06 -2.98
C GLU A 163 -5.61 24.18 -4.07
N ARG A 164 -5.19 23.06 -4.65
CA ARG A 164 -4.22 23.06 -5.74
C ARG A 164 -4.74 23.74 -7.00
N ALA A 165 -6.02 23.55 -7.35
CA ALA A 165 -6.62 24.15 -8.53
C ALA A 165 -6.64 25.68 -8.48
N VAL A 166 -6.65 26.27 -7.27
CA VAL A 166 -6.52 27.73 -7.08
C VAL A 166 -5.20 28.27 -7.62
N LEU A 167 -4.12 27.52 -7.44
CA LEU A 167 -2.75 27.91 -7.79
C LEU A 167 -2.32 27.41 -9.19
N GLU A 168 -3.10 26.52 -9.81
CA GLU A 168 -2.75 25.93 -11.09
C GLU A 168 -2.98 26.90 -12.23
N SER A 169 -1.96 27.12 -13.07
CA SER A 169 -2.02 28.03 -14.22
C SER A 169 -2.39 27.33 -15.53
N ASP A 170 -2.06 26.03 -15.64
CA ASP A 170 -2.42 25.23 -16.81
C ASP A 170 -3.93 24.88 -16.78
N PRO A 171 -4.71 25.32 -17.78
CA PRO A 171 -6.15 25.07 -17.82
C PRO A 171 -6.52 23.59 -17.88
N ASP A 172 -5.71 22.76 -18.55
CA ASP A 172 -5.99 21.32 -18.68
C ASP A 172 -5.67 20.59 -17.37
N GLU A 173 -4.56 20.92 -16.70
CA GLU A 173 -4.24 20.39 -15.38
C GLU A 173 -5.28 20.84 -14.35
N ARG A 174 -5.69 22.13 -14.37
CA ARG A 174 -6.75 22.65 -13.50
C ARG A 174 -8.07 21.89 -13.70
N ARG A 175 -8.45 21.62 -14.95
CA ARG A 175 -9.65 20.82 -15.26
C ARG A 175 -9.54 19.40 -14.74
N ALA A 176 -8.36 18.76 -14.85
CA ALA A 176 -8.11 17.44 -14.32
C ALA A 176 -8.14 17.42 -12.77
N LEU A 177 -7.65 18.46 -12.10
CA LEU A 177 -7.76 18.63 -10.64
C LEU A 177 -9.21 18.76 -10.17
N LEU A 178 -10.07 19.44 -10.96
CA LEU A 178 -11.48 19.65 -10.67
C LEU A 178 -12.38 18.51 -11.18
N THR A 179 -11.79 17.42 -11.70
CA THR A 179 -12.50 16.21 -12.12
C THR A 179 -12.28 15.08 -11.11
N PHE A 180 -13.38 14.54 -10.60
CA PHE A 180 -13.43 13.43 -9.63
C PHE A 180 -14.07 12.23 -10.30
N ALA A 181 -13.29 11.22 -10.64
CA ALA A 181 -13.75 10.01 -11.31
C ALA A 181 -14.06 8.91 -10.29
N VAL A 182 -15.28 8.37 -10.31
CA VAL A 182 -15.71 7.26 -9.45
C VAL A 182 -15.95 6.03 -10.32
N VAL A 183 -15.14 4.99 -10.14
CA VAL A 183 -15.25 3.72 -10.86
C VAL A 183 -16.12 2.77 -10.05
N GLY A 184 -17.32 2.47 -10.60
CA GLY A 184 -18.33 1.62 -10.01
C GLY A 184 -19.68 2.33 -9.80
N GLY A 185 -20.75 1.78 -10.37
CA GLY A 185 -22.13 2.32 -10.28
C GLY A 185 -23.03 1.51 -9.34
N GLY A 186 -22.47 0.71 -8.41
CA GLY A 186 -23.20 0.09 -7.31
C GLY A 186 -23.48 1.07 -6.16
N PHE A 187 -24.02 0.58 -5.03
CA PHE A 187 -24.35 1.44 -3.88
C PHE A 187 -23.19 2.33 -3.42
N SER A 188 -22.03 1.74 -3.13
CA SER A 188 -20.88 2.49 -2.64
C SER A 188 -20.43 3.58 -3.61
N GLY A 189 -20.35 3.28 -4.91
CA GLY A 189 -19.91 4.26 -5.92
C GLY A 189 -20.91 5.40 -6.11
N VAL A 190 -22.19 5.09 -6.21
CA VAL A 190 -23.25 6.10 -6.40
C VAL A 190 -23.35 7.03 -5.19
N GLU A 191 -23.34 6.48 -3.98
CA GLU A 191 -23.40 7.26 -2.75
C GLU A 191 -22.14 8.12 -2.56
N THR A 192 -20.94 7.56 -2.87
CA THR A 192 -19.68 8.32 -2.81
C THR A 192 -19.66 9.45 -3.85
N ALA A 193 -20.08 9.20 -5.10
CA ALA A 193 -20.18 10.22 -6.13
C ALA A 193 -21.15 11.34 -5.74
N ALA A 194 -22.30 11.00 -5.13
CA ALA A 194 -23.27 11.97 -4.63
C ALA A 194 -22.69 12.85 -3.53
N GLU A 195 -21.98 12.26 -2.58
CA GLU A 195 -21.38 12.98 -1.44
C GLU A 195 -20.17 13.83 -1.85
N ILE A 196 -19.31 13.35 -2.78
CA ILE A 196 -18.26 14.18 -3.38
C ILE A 196 -18.89 15.38 -4.10
N ASN A 197 -19.92 15.14 -4.92
CA ASN A 197 -20.59 16.22 -5.64
C ASN A 197 -21.16 17.29 -4.70
N ASP A 198 -21.74 16.87 -3.57
CA ASP A 198 -22.26 17.80 -2.57
C ASP A 198 -21.14 18.57 -1.87
N LEU A 199 -20.06 17.89 -1.50
CA LEU A 199 -18.90 18.51 -0.86
C LEU A 199 -18.29 19.60 -1.76
N VAL A 200 -17.93 19.24 -3.00
CA VAL A 200 -17.22 20.14 -3.91
C VAL A 200 -18.08 21.32 -4.33
N ARG A 201 -19.38 21.11 -4.60
CA ARG A 201 -20.30 22.22 -4.94
C ARG A 201 -20.57 23.14 -3.78
N SER A 202 -20.68 22.63 -2.55
CA SER A 202 -20.82 23.45 -1.35
C SER A 202 -19.54 24.20 -1.02
N ALA A 203 -18.38 23.63 -1.35
CA ALA A 203 -17.06 24.24 -1.14
C ALA A 203 -16.82 25.45 -2.07
N LEU A 204 -17.32 25.45 -3.32
CA LEU A 204 -17.04 26.50 -4.32
C LEU A 204 -17.35 27.93 -3.83
N ARG A 205 -18.29 28.09 -2.89
CA ARG A 205 -18.58 29.40 -2.31
C ARG A 205 -17.41 30.00 -1.52
N PHE A 206 -16.50 29.15 -1.04
CA PHE A 206 -15.28 29.52 -0.32
C PHE A 206 -14.05 29.59 -1.22
N PHE A 207 -14.17 29.26 -2.51
CA PHE A 207 -13.12 29.32 -3.53
C PHE A 207 -13.51 30.29 -4.65
N PRO A 208 -13.43 31.63 -4.42
CA PRO A 208 -13.87 32.62 -5.40
C PRO A 208 -13.16 32.51 -6.76
N SER A 209 -11.87 32.13 -6.76
CA SER A 209 -11.05 31.94 -7.95
C SER A 209 -11.47 30.75 -8.82
N LEU A 210 -12.24 29.81 -8.28
CA LEU A 210 -12.75 28.66 -9.00
C LEU A 210 -14.20 28.84 -9.48
N ARG A 211 -14.79 30.03 -9.27
CA ARG A 211 -16.15 30.32 -9.76
C ARG A 211 -16.17 30.36 -11.29
N GLY A 212 -17.04 29.54 -11.87
CA GLY A 212 -17.15 29.41 -13.34
C GLY A 212 -16.26 28.32 -13.94
N GLU A 213 -15.33 27.76 -13.20
CA GLU A 213 -14.55 26.61 -13.65
C GLU A 213 -15.43 25.33 -13.74
N PRO A 214 -15.20 24.46 -14.76
CA PRO A 214 -15.95 23.24 -14.93
C PRO A 214 -15.59 22.20 -13.88
N LEU A 215 -16.40 22.11 -12.83
CA LEU A 215 -16.28 21.09 -11.79
C LEU A 215 -17.05 19.84 -12.23
N ARG A 216 -16.40 18.71 -12.28
CA ARG A 216 -16.93 17.45 -12.81
C ARG A 216 -16.83 16.32 -11.77
N VAL A 217 -17.95 15.61 -11.55
CA VAL A 217 -17.96 14.32 -10.87
C VAL A 217 -18.46 13.29 -11.87
N VAL A 218 -17.61 12.34 -12.23
CA VAL A 218 -17.86 11.36 -13.30
C VAL A 218 -17.96 9.97 -12.71
N CYS A 219 -19.13 9.35 -12.76
CA CYS A 219 -19.34 7.97 -12.35
C CYS A 219 -19.25 7.04 -13.56
N ILE A 220 -18.28 6.12 -13.55
CA ILE A 220 -17.98 5.18 -14.64
C ILE A 220 -18.51 3.80 -14.26
N HIS A 221 -19.39 3.22 -15.09
CA HIS A 221 -19.99 1.93 -14.82
C HIS A 221 -20.07 1.04 -16.05
N SER A 222 -19.74 -0.23 -15.87
CA SER A 222 -19.71 -1.23 -16.96
C SER A 222 -21.07 -1.73 -17.43
N ARG A 223 -22.15 -1.41 -16.71
CA ARG A 223 -23.52 -1.81 -17.06
C ARG A 223 -24.33 -0.63 -17.54
N ASP A 224 -25.50 -0.94 -18.11
CA ASP A 224 -26.48 0.03 -18.63
C ASP A 224 -27.28 0.77 -17.53
N GLN A 225 -27.23 0.26 -16.27
CA GLN A 225 -27.99 0.78 -15.14
C GLN A 225 -27.11 0.96 -13.91
N ILE A 226 -27.21 2.10 -13.23
CA ILE A 226 -26.66 2.29 -11.88
C ILE A 226 -27.54 1.59 -10.83
N LEU A 227 -26.95 1.28 -9.66
CA LEU A 227 -27.65 0.55 -8.59
C LEU A 227 -28.30 -0.74 -9.13
N PRO A 228 -27.55 -1.64 -9.78
CA PRO A 228 -28.12 -2.78 -10.50
C PRO A 228 -28.84 -3.78 -9.59
N GLU A 229 -28.68 -3.66 -8.29
CA GLU A 229 -29.39 -4.45 -7.27
C GLU A 229 -30.82 -3.92 -7.02
N LEU A 230 -31.12 -2.70 -7.44
CA LEU A 230 -32.44 -2.09 -7.35
C LEU A 230 -33.27 -2.33 -8.60
N ASP A 231 -34.58 -2.18 -8.45
CA ASP A 231 -35.50 -2.17 -9.58
C ASP A 231 -35.13 -1.11 -10.62
N LYS A 232 -35.27 -1.43 -11.92
CA LYS A 232 -34.90 -0.55 -13.05
C LYS A 232 -35.49 0.86 -12.95
N ARG A 233 -36.72 1.00 -12.45
CA ARG A 233 -37.36 2.32 -12.28
C ARG A 233 -36.67 3.17 -11.22
N LEU A 234 -36.23 2.55 -10.10
CA LEU A 234 -35.49 3.25 -9.05
C LEU A 234 -34.08 3.63 -9.53
N GLY A 235 -33.38 2.74 -10.25
CA GLY A 235 -32.08 3.04 -10.86
C GLY A 235 -32.17 4.19 -11.86
N ALA A 236 -33.17 4.19 -12.76
CA ALA A 236 -33.39 5.26 -13.71
C ALA A 236 -33.76 6.59 -13.01
N HIS A 237 -34.56 6.55 -11.95
CA HIS A 237 -34.86 7.74 -11.15
C HIS A 237 -33.60 8.31 -10.49
N ALA A 238 -32.78 7.44 -9.87
CA ALA A 238 -31.51 7.84 -9.26
C ALA A 238 -30.56 8.49 -10.27
N LEU A 239 -30.43 7.89 -11.45
CA LEU A 239 -29.64 8.44 -12.55
C LEU A 239 -30.09 9.85 -12.93
N LYS A 240 -31.41 10.02 -13.19
CA LYS A 240 -31.98 11.32 -13.57
C LYS A 240 -31.76 12.38 -12.49
N VAL A 241 -31.93 12.03 -11.20
CA VAL A 241 -31.72 12.95 -10.07
C VAL A 241 -30.27 13.40 -10.00
N LEU A 242 -29.31 12.48 -10.10
CA LEU A 242 -27.89 12.79 -9.99
C LEU A 242 -27.38 13.56 -11.22
N GLN A 243 -27.84 13.23 -12.43
CA GLN A 243 -27.54 14.00 -13.65
C GLN A 243 -28.04 15.44 -13.53
N LYS A 244 -29.26 15.65 -13.06
CA LYS A 244 -29.81 17.00 -12.82
C LYS A 244 -28.97 17.79 -11.80
N ARG A 245 -28.29 17.09 -10.91
CA ARG A 245 -27.39 17.68 -9.89
C ARG A 245 -25.96 17.86 -10.39
N GLY A 246 -25.69 17.50 -11.65
CA GLY A 246 -24.41 17.70 -12.33
C GLY A 246 -23.40 16.56 -12.14
N VAL A 247 -23.85 15.36 -11.75
CA VAL A 247 -23.02 14.16 -11.83
C VAL A 247 -23.08 13.59 -13.24
N GLU A 248 -21.95 13.41 -13.87
CA GLU A 248 -21.84 12.78 -15.18
C GLU A 248 -21.78 11.26 -15.03
N PHE A 249 -22.41 10.55 -15.98
CA PHE A 249 -22.39 9.08 -15.98
C PHE A 249 -21.85 8.56 -17.30
N ARG A 250 -20.87 7.65 -17.22
CA ARG A 250 -20.38 6.82 -18.31
C ARG A 250 -20.90 5.40 -18.09
N LEU A 251 -22.07 5.09 -18.65
CA LEU A 251 -22.68 3.75 -18.61
C LEU A 251 -22.16 2.90 -19.76
N ASN A 252 -22.26 1.57 -19.64
CA ASN A 252 -21.65 0.60 -20.56
C ASN A 252 -20.16 0.83 -20.80
N ALA A 253 -19.49 1.55 -19.90
CA ALA A 253 -18.10 1.94 -19.96
C ALA A 253 -17.26 1.08 -19.01
N MET A 254 -16.50 0.15 -19.58
CA MET A 254 -15.62 -0.71 -18.80
C MET A 254 -14.26 -0.02 -18.62
N THR A 255 -13.83 0.14 -17.39
CA THR A 255 -12.50 0.63 -17.06
C THR A 255 -11.45 -0.41 -17.43
N ARG A 256 -10.45 0.01 -18.21
CA ARG A 256 -9.29 -0.81 -18.60
C ARG A 256 -8.12 -0.65 -17.64
N ALA A 257 -7.78 0.60 -17.29
CA ALA A 257 -6.62 0.94 -16.48
C ALA A 257 -6.78 2.31 -15.82
N ALA A 258 -5.94 2.62 -14.86
CA ALA A 258 -5.76 3.96 -14.34
C ALA A 258 -4.29 4.38 -14.41
N SER A 259 -4.05 5.68 -14.52
CA SER A 259 -2.72 6.28 -14.46
C SER A 259 -2.77 7.62 -13.71
N ARG A 260 -1.62 8.29 -13.63
CA ARG A 260 -1.55 9.66 -13.12
C ARG A 260 -2.42 10.65 -13.91
N GLU A 261 -2.73 10.35 -15.17
CA GLU A 261 -3.53 11.21 -16.05
C GLU A 261 -5.03 11.06 -15.80
N GLY A 262 -5.49 9.88 -15.36
CA GLY A 262 -6.89 9.58 -15.10
C GLY A 262 -7.25 8.12 -15.34
N VAL A 263 -8.48 7.90 -15.80
CA VAL A 263 -9.06 6.57 -16.05
C VAL A 263 -9.15 6.30 -17.54
N TYR A 264 -8.55 5.20 -17.99
CA TYR A 264 -8.68 4.70 -19.37
C TYR A 264 -9.84 3.72 -19.48
N LEU A 265 -10.72 3.97 -20.41
CA LEU A 265 -11.82 3.09 -20.74
C LEU A 265 -11.38 2.04 -21.79
N LYS A 266 -12.17 0.99 -21.93
CA LYS A 266 -11.85 -0.12 -22.84
C LYS A 266 -11.92 0.27 -24.32
N ASP A 267 -12.72 1.26 -24.67
CA ASP A 267 -12.84 1.86 -26.00
C ASP A 267 -11.69 2.81 -26.37
N GLY A 268 -10.78 3.08 -25.44
CA GLY A 268 -9.62 3.95 -25.62
C GLY A 268 -9.82 5.38 -25.09
N GLU A 269 -11.04 5.78 -24.70
CA GLU A 269 -11.28 7.11 -24.10
C GLU A 269 -10.49 7.26 -22.80
N LEU A 270 -9.85 8.41 -22.61
CA LEU A 270 -9.27 8.85 -21.35
C LEU A 270 -10.25 9.82 -20.67
N VAL A 271 -10.60 9.55 -19.43
CA VAL A 271 -11.27 10.50 -18.53
C VAL A 271 -10.19 11.16 -17.67
N PRO A 272 -9.73 12.39 -18.00
CA PRO A 272 -8.69 13.06 -17.25
C PRO A 272 -9.17 13.40 -15.84
N ALA A 273 -8.48 12.92 -14.82
CA ALA A 273 -8.83 13.16 -13.42
C ALA A 273 -7.61 12.98 -12.50
N ARG A 274 -7.42 13.88 -11.53
CA ARG A 274 -6.38 13.76 -10.50
C ARG A 274 -6.88 13.09 -9.22
N THR A 275 -8.19 12.76 -9.19
CA THR A 275 -8.78 11.95 -8.12
C THR A 275 -9.60 10.85 -8.77
N VAL A 276 -9.16 9.62 -8.57
CA VAL A 276 -9.86 8.41 -9.01
C VAL A 276 -10.28 7.62 -7.77
N VAL A 277 -11.54 7.28 -7.67
CA VAL A 277 -12.11 6.48 -6.59
C VAL A 277 -12.47 5.10 -7.12
N CYS A 278 -11.97 4.04 -6.50
CA CYS A 278 -12.26 2.66 -6.88
C CYS A 278 -13.26 2.05 -5.89
N THR A 279 -14.47 1.73 -6.36
CA THR A 279 -15.51 1.05 -5.57
C THR A 279 -15.84 -0.34 -6.12
N VAL A 280 -15.00 -0.87 -7.00
CA VAL A 280 -15.13 -2.19 -7.64
C VAL A 280 -13.95 -3.09 -7.25
N GLY A 281 -14.03 -4.37 -7.58
CA GLY A 281 -12.93 -5.32 -7.34
C GLY A 281 -12.99 -5.96 -5.96
N ASN A 282 -14.16 -6.50 -5.55
CA ASN A 282 -14.25 -7.30 -4.33
C ASN A 282 -13.68 -8.71 -4.55
N ALA A 283 -12.70 -9.08 -3.74
CA ALA A 283 -12.12 -10.42 -3.68
C ALA A 283 -12.17 -10.98 -2.25
N PRO A 284 -12.13 -12.30 -2.07
CA PRO A 284 -11.98 -12.89 -0.75
C PRO A 284 -10.64 -12.46 -0.12
N HIS A 285 -10.63 -12.40 1.20
CA HIS A 285 -9.41 -12.10 1.94
C HIS A 285 -8.29 -13.10 1.57
N PRO A 286 -7.06 -12.67 1.29
CA PRO A 286 -5.96 -13.55 0.83
C PRO A 286 -5.76 -14.79 1.69
N MET A 287 -5.87 -14.66 3.02
CA MET A 287 -5.78 -15.77 3.98
C MET A 287 -6.80 -16.89 3.77
N LEU A 288 -7.90 -16.60 3.10
CA LEU A 288 -8.96 -17.59 2.84
C LEU A 288 -8.84 -18.24 1.47
N LYS A 289 -7.91 -17.77 0.62
CA LYS A 289 -7.74 -18.28 -0.74
C LYS A 289 -7.36 -19.76 -0.77
N ALA A 290 -6.53 -20.20 0.17
CA ALA A 290 -6.14 -21.60 0.31
C ALA A 290 -7.28 -22.52 0.80
N LEU A 291 -8.31 -21.96 1.44
CA LEU A 291 -9.47 -22.68 1.96
C LEU A 291 -10.63 -22.71 0.96
N ALA A 292 -10.59 -21.92 -0.10
CA ALA A 292 -11.61 -21.87 -1.14
C ALA A 292 -11.29 -22.88 -2.25
N PRO A 293 -12.32 -23.53 -2.84
CA PRO A 293 -12.14 -24.36 -4.03
C PRO A 293 -11.54 -23.54 -5.18
N ALA A 294 -10.77 -24.22 -6.05
CA ALA A 294 -10.17 -23.59 -7.22
C ALA A 294 -11.24 -22.86 -8.06
N GLY A 295 -11.00 -21.58 -8.38
CA GLY A 295 -11.92 -20.74 -9.15
C GLY A 295 -13.08 -20.13 -8.34
N SER A 296 -13.24 -20.43 -7.06
CA SER A 296 -14.24 -19.80 -6.20
C SER A 296 -13.72 -18.50 -5.59
N ASN A 297 -14.56 -17.46 -5.66
CA ASN A 297 -14.28 -16.17 -5.02
C ASN A 297 -14.82 -16.07 -3.58
N ARG A 298 -15.42 -17.13 -3.03
CA ARG A 298 -16.02 -17.15 -1.70
C ARG A 298 -16.02 -18.57 -1.15
N LEU A 299 -15.92 -18.71 0.18
CA LEU A 299 -15.94 -20.01 0.86
C LEU A 299 -17.33 -20.66 0.75
N PRO A 300 -17.46 -21.90 0.22
CA PRO A 300 -18.73 -22.59 0.17
C PRO A 300 -19.15 -23.06 1.57
N THR A 301 -20.42 -22.87 1.89
CA THR A 301 -20.99 -23.31 3.17
C THR A 301 -22.24 -24.18 2.96
N ASP A 302 -22.58 -24.94 4.01
CA ASP A 302 -23.85 -25.65 4.09
C ASP A 302 -25.01 -24.71 4.52
N ALA A 303 -26.21 -25.25 4.60
CA ALA A 303 -27.40 -24.50 5.02
C ALA A 303 -27.32 -23.96 6.47
N PHE A 304 -26.40 -24.47 7.27
CA PHE A 304 -26.19 -24.08 8.66
C PHE A 304 -25.07 -23.05 8.84
N LEU A 305 -24.44 -22.59 7.75
CA LEU A 305 -23.30 -21.65 7.69
C LEU A 305 -21.97 -22.26 8.09
N ARG A 306 -21.85 -23.60 8.08
CA ARG A 306 -20.57 -24.30 8.31
C ARG A 306 -19.82 -24.36 6.99
N LEU A 307 -18.49 -24.25 7.07
CA LEU A 307 -17.61 -24.52 5.92
C LEU A 307 -17.89 -25.95 5.40
N GLN A 308 -18.04 -26.11 4.11
CA GLN A 308 -18.37 -27.39 3.51
C GLN A 308 -17.36 -28.47 3.92
N GLY A 309 -17.85 -29.65 4.37
CA GLY A 309 -17.02 -30.72 4.90
C GLY A 309 -16.47 -30.50 6.30
N ARG A 310 -17.00 -29.53 7.08
CA ARG A 310 -16.57 -29.24 8.44
C ARG A 310 -17.76 -29.07 9.38
N THR A 311 -17.62 -29.54 10.61
CA THR A 311 -18.69 -29.44 11.64
C THR A 311 -18.46 -28.28 12.61
N ASN A 312 -17.22 -27.83 12.78
CA ASN A 312 -16.80 -26.85 13.78
C ASN A 312 -16.13 -25.59 13.19
N VAL A 313 -16.09 -25.45 11.85
CA VAL A 313 -15.62 -24.25 11.14
C VAL A 313 -16.79 -23.58 10.44
N TRP A 314 -16.96 -22.28 10.68
CA TRP A 314 -18.08 -21.46 10.20
C TRP A 314 -17.56 -20.33 9.30
N ALA A 315 -18.26 -20.01 8.22
CA ALA A 315 -17.86 -18.92 7.34
C ALA A 315 -19.03 -17.97 7.09
N LEU A 316 -18.82 -16.66 7.34
CA LEU A 316 -19.87 -15.66 7.43
C LEU A 316 -19.54 -14.38 6.69
N GLY A 317 -20.56 -13.68 6.21
CA GLY A 317 -20.42 -12.38 5.55
C GLY A 317 -19.84 -12.48 4.15
N ASP A 318 -19.12 -11.45 3.73
CA ASP A 318 -18.69 -11.28 2.33
C ASP A 318 -17.68 -12.35 1.87
N CYS A 319 -16.95 -12.97 2.79
CA CYS A 319 -16.00 -14.04 2.48
C CYS A 319 -16.65 -15.41 2.17
N ALA A 320 -17.94 -15.58 2.46
CA ALA A 320 -18.65 -16.86 2.34
C ALA A 320 -19.78 -16.82 1.30
N ALA A 321 -19.96 -17.94 0.59
CA ALA A 321 -21.07 -18.16 -0.34
C ALA A 321 -22.22 -18.87 0.38
N ASN A 322 -22.80 -18.18 1.36
CA ASN A 322 -23.86 -18.73 2.20
C ASN A 322 -25.18 -18.86 1.42
N PRO A 323 -25.89 -20.01 1.47
CA PRO A 323 -27.24 -20.12 0.95
C PRO A 323 -28.17 -19.09 1.62
N ASP A 324 -29.14 -18.54 0.87
CA ASP A 324 -30.14 -17.59 1.41
C ASP A 324 -31.37 -18.27 2.01
N GLY A 325 -31.49 -19.58 1.81
CA GLY A 325 -32.64 -20.40 2.20
C GLY A 325 -33.82 -20.32 1.24
N HIS A 326 -33.63 -19.70 0.06
CA HIS A 326 -34.64 -19.54 -1.00
C HIS A 326 -34.16 -20.05 -2.37
N GLY A 327 -33.06 -20.83 -2.39
CA GLY A 327 -32.47 -21.40 -3.59
C GLY A 327 -31.37 -20.54 -4.21
N GLY A 328 -31.00 -19.42 -3.60
CA GLY A 328 -29.95 -18.53 -4.02
C GLY A 328 -28.77 -18.46 -3.03
N VAL A 329 -27.78 -17.64 -3.38
CA VAL A 329 -26.65 -17.29 -2.53
C VAL A 329 -26.83 -15.89 -1.96
N SER A 330 -26.59 -15.75 -0.68
CA SER A 330 -26.68 -14.49 0.04
C SER A 330 -25.78 -13.41 -0.59
N PRO A 331 -26.30 -12.20 -0.89
CA PRO A 331 -25.50 -11.10 -1.37
C PRO A 331 -24.54 -10.60 -0.28
N PRO A 332 -23.35 -10.07 -0.65
CA PRO A 332 -22.37 -9.55 0.29
C PRO A 332 -22.80 -8.17 0.82
N THR A 333 -23.72 -8.17 1.79
CA THR A 333 -24.24 -6.96 2.41
C THR A 333 -24.24 -7.05 3.93
N ALA A 334 -24.12 -5.91 4.59
CA ALA A 334 -24.16 -5.79 6.05
C ALA A 334 -25.41 -6.41 6.69
N GLN A 335 -26.56 -6.36 5.97
CA GLN A 335 -27.82 -6.95 6.42
C GLN A 335 -27.72 -8.47 6.54
N PHE A 336 -27.22 -9.14 5.50
CA PHE A 336 -27.04 -10.60 5.51
C PHE A 336 -25.93 -11.00 6.48
N ALA A 337 -24.80 -10.30 6.47
CA ALA A 337 -23.67 -10.55 7.36
C ALA A 337 -24.09 -10.54 8.85
N SER A 338 -24.89 -9.55 9.28
CA SER A 338 -25.39 -9.48 10.67
C SER A 338 -26.29 -10.65 11.02
N ARG A 339 -27.21 -11.04 10.13
CA ARG A 339 -28.12 -12.17 10.36
C ARG A 339 -27.40 -13.52 10.36
N GLN A 340 -26.41 -13.67 9.50
CA GLN A 340 -25.53 -14.85 9.51
C GLN A 340 -24.77 -14.94 10.84
N GLY A 341 -24.27 -13.83 11.37
CA GLY A 341 -23.65 -13.80 12.71
C GLY A 341 -24.57 -14.28 13.83
N ASP A 342 -25.84 -13.84 13.82
CA ASP A 342 -26.84 -14.26 14.82
C ASP A 342 -27.12 -15.77 14.74
N VAL A 343 -27.31 -16.32 13.52
CA VAL A 343 -27.63 -17.74 13.30
C VAL A 343 -26.42 -18.62 13.58
N ALA A 344 -25.23 -18.24 13.13
CA ALA A 344 -24.01 -18.99 13.42
C ALA A 344 -23.74 -19.08 14.94
N ALA A 345 -23.92 -17.98 15.67
CA ALA A 345 -23.80 -17.99 17.12
C ALA A 345 -24.80 -18.94 17.79
N ALA A 346 -26.04 -18.98 17.32
CA ALA A 346 -27.04 -19.93 17.82
C ALA A 346 -26.66 -21.38 17.52
N ASN A 347 -26.16 -21.63 16.33
CA ASN A 347 -25.73 -22.97 15.90
C ASN A 347 -24.46 -23.44 16.63
N ILE A 348 -23.49 -22.56 16.89
CA ILE A 348 -22.32 -22.85 17.72
C ILE A 348 -22.76 -23.19 19.14
N ALA A 349 -23.66 -22.41 19.74
CA ALA A 349 -24.18 -22.69 21.07
C ALA A 349 -25.01 -23.99 21.12
N ALA A 350 -25.71 -24.36 20.06
CA ALA A 350 -26.39 -25.63 19.91
C ALA A 350 -25.40 -26.79 19.83
N ALA A 351 -24.37 -26.68 18.98
CA ALA A 351 -23.32 -27.68 18.83
C ALA A 351 -22.60 -27.97 20.15
N LEU A 352 -22.22 -26.95 20.92
CA LEU A 352 -21.61 -27.08 22.24
C LEU A 352 -22.52 -27.78 23.28
N ARG A 353 -23.82 -27.81 23.03
CA ARG A 353 -24.83 -28.50 23.88
C ARG A 353 -25.33 -29.82 23.29
N GLY A 354 -24.74 -30.31 22.21
CA GLY A 354 -25.18 -31.50 21.51
C GLY A 354 -26.57 -31.39 20.84
N LYS A 355 -27.01 -30.16 20.53
CA LYS A 355 -28.32 -29.89 19.90
C LYS A 355 -28.15 -29.71 18.39
N PRO A 356 -29.19 -30.07 17.58
CA PRO A 356 -29.14 -29.88 16.12
C PRO A 356 -29.07 -28.39 15.74
N PRO A 357 -28.33 -28.04 14.69
CA PRO A 357 -28.29 -26.68 14.18
C PRO A 357 -29.55 -26.31 13.39
N GLN A 358 -29.82 -25.02 13.26
CA GLN A 358 -30.93 -24.48 12.47
C GLN A 358 -30.43 -23.92 11.15
N PRO A 359 -31.12 -24.14 10.02
CA PRO A 359 -30.74 -23.61 8.73
C PRO A 359 -30.91 -22.08 8.68
N PHE A 360 -29.98 -21.43 7.99
CA PHE A 360 -30.05 -20.00 7.69
C PHE A 360 -31.16 -19.75 6.65
N ARG A 361 -32.07 -18.85 6.96
CA ARG A 361 -33.09 -18.36 6.03
C ARG A 361 -33.31 -16.88 6.27
N HIS A 362 -33.07 -16.09 5.24
CA HIS A 362 -33.29 -14.64 5.32
C HIS A 362 -33.68 -14.06 3.98
N LYS A 363 -34.78 -13.31 3.95
CA LYS A 363 -35.19 -12.50 2.81
C LYS A 363 -34.79 -11.04 3.07
N SER A 364 -34.29 -10.38 2.05
CA SER A 364 -33.92 -8.95 2.16
C SER A 364 -35.14 -8.13 2.63
N LEU A 365 -34.95 -7.31 3.66
CA LEU A 365 -35.97 -6.41 4.18
C LEU A 365 -36.18 -5.18 3.30
N GLY A 366 -35.26 -4.96 2.36
CA GLY A 366 -35.26 -3.83 1.45
C GLY A 366 -33.86 -3.30 1.20
N GLN A 367 -33.77 -2.39 0.26
CA GLN A 367 -32.52 -1.74 -0.17
C GLN A 367 -32.75 -0.24 -0.26
N LEU A 368 -31.79 0.54 0.21
CA LEU A 368 -31.87 1.99 0.24
C LEU A 368 -30.52 2.56 -0.21
N ALA A 369 -30.56 3.63 -1.02
CA ALA A 369 -29.37 4.39 -1.43
C ALA A 369 -29.62 5.87 -1.26
N THR A 370 -28.69 6.58 -0.61
CA THR A 370 -28.69 8.05 -0.60
C THR A 370 -28.17 8.59 -1.93
N LEU A 371 -28.81 9.66 -2.39
CA LEU A 371 -28.37 10.40 -3.57
C LEU A 371 -27.80 11.78 -3.19
N GLY A 372 -27.48 11.98 -1.90
CA GLY A 372 -27.07 13.26 -1.33
C GLY A 372 -28.23 14.26 -1.26
N HIS A 373 -27.94 15.45 -0.71
CA HIS A 373 -28.84 16.62 -0.64
C HIS A 373 -30.33 16.29 -0.41
N ARG A 374 -30.65 15.56 0.68
CA ARG A 374 -32.00 15.20 1.10
C ARG A 374 -32.80 14.38 0.06
N ASN A 375 -32.08 13.58 -0.72
CA ASN A 375 -32.69 12.71 -1.72
C ASN A 375 -32.16 11.28 -1.60
N ALA A 376 -33.04 10.31 -1.77
CA ALA A 376 -32.69 8.89 -1.74
C ALA A 376 -33.67 8.08 -2.60
N VAL A 377 -33.33 6.82 -2.80
CA VAL A 377 -34.22 5.79 -3.35
C VAL A 377 -34.31 4.62 -2.36
N ALA A 378 -35.48 4.06 -2.20
CA ALA A 378 -35.74 2.98 -1.28
C ALA A 378 -36.72 1.95 -1.90
N ALA A 379 -36.38 0.67 -1.74
CA ALA A 379 -37.28 -0.45 -1.98
C ALA A 379 -37.46 -1.19 -0.66
N VAL A 380 -38.59 -1.03 0.00
CA VAL A 380 -38.86 -1.62 1.33
C VAL A 380 -40.26 -2.23 1.34
N GLY A 381 -40.36 -3.51 1.70
CA GLY A 381 -41.68 -4.20 1.78
C GLY A 381 -42.48 -4.21 0.48
N GLY A 382 -41.79 -4.16 -0.68
CA GLY A 382 -42.45 -4.07 -2.00
C GLY A 382 -42.78 -2.64 -2.45
N LEU A 383 -42.70 -1.65 -1.55
CA LEU A 383 -42.91 -0.24 -1.88
C LEU A 383 -41.64 0.39 -2.46
N LYS A 384 -41.82 1.22 -3.49
CA LYS A 384 -40.74 2.00 -4.15
C LYS A 384 -40.92 3.47 -3.77
N ILE A 385 -40.04 3.98 -2.95
CA ILE A 385 -40.08 5.33 -2.38
C ILE A 385 -38.90 6.11 -2.90
N THR A 386 -39.09 7.39 -3.24
CA THR A 386 -38.04 8.26 -3.75
C THR A 386 -38.09 9.65 -3.09
N GLY A 387 -37.02 10.44 -3.26
CA GLY A 387 -36.95 11.82 -2.79
C GLY A 387 -36.73 11.95 -1.30
N PHE A 388 -37.33 13.01 -0.71
CA PHE A 388 -37.14 13.35 0.69
C PHE A 388 -37.62 12.27 1.66
N VAL A 389 -38.78 11.64 1.37
CA VAL A 389 -39.33 10.57 2.23
C VAL A 389 -38.41 9.37 2.27
N ALA A 390 -37.84 8.96 1.13
CA ALA A 390 -36.86 7.89 1.07
C ALA A 390 -35.57 8.25 1.83
N TRP A 391 -35.13 9.49 1.75
CA TRP A 391 -33.96 9.99 2.47
C TRP A 391 -34.17 10.03 3.99
N TRP A 392 -35.36 10.47 4.44
CA TRP A 392 -35.71 10.45 5.86
C TRP A 392 -35.78 9.01 6.39
N LEU A 393 -36.38 8.10 5.62
CA LEU A 393 -36.46 6.68 5.95
C LEU A 393 -35.06 6.04 6.02
N TRP A 394 -34.18 6.36 5.06
CA TRP A 394 -32.80 5.90 5.02
C TRP A 394 -32.05 6.33 6.30
N ARG A 395 -32.13 7.60 6.68
CA ARG A 395 -31.52 8.11 7.91
C ARG A 395 -32.04 7.42 9.16
N THR A 396 -33.34 7.29 9.27
CA THR A 396 -33.99 6.66 10.44
C THR A 396 -33.56 5.20 10.58
N ILE A 397 -33.57 4.43 9.49
CA ILE A 397 -33.20 3.02 9.50
C ILE A 397 -31.71 2.86 9.88
N TYR A 398 -30.82 3.63 9.29
CA TYR A 398 -29.39 3.51 9.59
C TYR A 398 -29.02 4.03 10.98
N LEU A 399 -29.69 5.09 11.45
CA LEU A 399 -29.57 5.54 12.82
C LEU A 399 -29.97 4.44 13.82
N MET A 400 -31.11 3.77 13.58
CA MET A 400 -31.55 2.68 14.46
C MET A 400 -30.61 1.48 14.45
N LYS A 401 -29.95 1.20 13.32
CA LYS A 401 -28.98 0.10 13.17
C LYS A 401 -27.60 0.38 13.78
N LEU A 402 -27.26 1.62 14.10
CA LEU A 402 -26.03 1.93 14.81
C LEU A 402 -25.99 1.22 16.16
N PRO A 403 -24.87 0.55 16.52
CA PRO A 403 -24.87 -0.39 17.64
C PRO A 403 -24.94 0.25 19.02
N ARG A 404 -24.63 1.55 19.16
CA ARG A 404 -24.53 2.27 20.43
C ARG A 404 -25.39 3.52 20.45
N PHE A 405 -26.02 3.80 21.60
CA PHE A 405 -26.90 4.97 21.76
C PHE A 405 -26.12 6.29 21.67
N ASP A 406 -24.94 6.38 22.27
CA ASP A 406 -24.07 7.58 22.18
C ASP A 406 -23.70 7.92 20.73
N ARG A 407 -23.47 6.91 19.87
CA ARG A 407 -23.20 7.12 18.44
C ARG A 407 -24.44 7.62 17.71
N LYS A 408 -25.61 7.09 18.04
CA LYS A 408 -26.89 7.58 17.49
C LYS A 408 -27.08 9.06 17.76
N LEU A 409 -26.89 9.46 19.02
CA LEU A 409 -27.05 10.86 19.43
C LEU A 409 -26.06 11.78 18.68
N ARG A 410 -24.79 11.40 18.61
CA ARG A 410 -23.76 12.19 17.91
C ARG A 410 -24.06 12.34 16.42
N VAL A 411 -24.49 11.27 15.76
CA VAL A 411 -24.89 11.31 14.34
C VAL A 411 -26.10 12.24 14.13
N VAL A 412 -27.09 12.21 15.03
CA VAL A 412 -28.22 13.15 14.97
C VAL A 412 -27.76 14.58 15.12
N ILE A 413 -26.82 14.84 16.04
CA ILE A 413 -26.24 16.18 16.24
C ILE A 413 -25.51 16.64 14.97
N ASP A 414 -24.62 15.81 14.39
CA ASP A 414 -23.92 16.15 13.16
C ASP A 414 -24.93 16.47 12.03
N TRP A 415 -25.91 15.62 11.83
CA TRP A 415 -26.94 15.85 10.82
C TRP A 415 -27.76 17.12 11.04
N THR A 416 -28.00 17.49 12.31
CA THR A 416 -28.73 18.70 12.67
C THR A 416 -27.87 19.93 12.42
N LEU A 417 -26.60 19.90 12.83
CA LEU A 417 -25.66 20.99 12.60
C LEU A 417 -25.44 21.26 11.11
N ASN A 418 -25.38 20.23 10.29
CA ASN A 418 -25.24 20.36 8.82
C ASN A 418 -26.47 20.99 8.11
N LEU A 419 -27.58 21.19 8.82
CA LEU A 419 -28.70 21.97 8.28
C LEU A 419 -28.42 23.48 8.32
N PHE A 420 -27.63 23.94 9.28
CA PHE A 420 -27.41 25.34 9.58
C PHE A 420 -25.99 25.80 9.23
N PHE A 421 -25.00 24.91 9.33
CA PHE A 421 -23.59 25.20 9.13
C PHE A 421 -23.06 24.57 7.84
N PRO A 422 -22.05 25.18 7.22
CA PRO A 422 -21.37 24.61 6.06
C PRO A 422 -20.65 23.31 6.42
N ARG A 423 -20.43 22.48 5.41
CA ARG A 423 -19.57 21.29 5.53
C ARG A 423 -18.15 21.68 5.89
N ASP A 424 -17.49 20.84 6.68
CA ASP A 424 -16.10 21.05 7.09
C ASP A 424 -15.16 20.83 5.92
N LEU A 425 -14.29 21.82 5.63
CA LEU A 425 -13.32 21.80 4.53
C LEU A 425 -11.89 21.57 5.01
N ASN A 426 -11.68 21.10 6.24
CA ASN A 426 -10.36 20.79 6.76
C ASN A 426 -9.74 19.62 6.00
N ALA A 427 -8.62 19.88 5.32
CA ALA A 427 -7.77 18.87 4.72
C ALA A 427 -6.88 18.26 5.82
N LEU A 428 -7.39 17.27 6.54
CA LEU A 428 -6.64 16.57 7.57
C LEU A 428 -5.67 15.58 6.90
N ALA A 429 -4.46 16.02 6.60
CA ALA A 429 -3.39 15.10 6.29
C ALA A 429 -3.04 14.31 7.56
N MET A 430 -3.28 13.00 7.55
CA MET A 430 -2.82 12.10 8.63
C MET A 430 -1.31 11.84 8.53
N GLN A 431 -0.54 12.86 8.16
CA GLN A 431 0.91 12.79 8.25
C GLN A 431 1.31 13.29 9.63
N PRO A 432 2.07 12.51 10.41
CA PRO A 432 2.66 13.04 11.62
C PRO A 432 3.44 14.29 11.25
N THR A 433 3.40 15.31 12.11
CA THR A 433 4.20 16.53 11.94
C THR A 433 5.60 16.11 11.54
N ALA A 434 6.04 16.56 10.36
CA ALA A 434 7.38 16.28 9.90
C ALA A 434 8.33 16.72 11.01
N ARG A 435 8.89 15.78 11.73
CA ARG A 435 9.89 16.07 12.74
C ARG A 435 11.16 16.41 11.97
N HIS A 436 11.39 17.71 11.75
CA HIS A 436 12.76 18.18 11.69
C HIS A 436 13.36 17.77 13.03
N GLY A 437 14.15 16.76 13.06
CA GLY A 437 14.61 16.30 14.35
C GLY A 437 15.89 15.54 14.22
N THR A 438 16.79 15.88 15.09
CA THR A 438 17.87 15.03 15.46
C THR A 438 17.28 13.79 16.13
N ILE A 439 17.51 12.62 15.55
CA ILE A 439 17.16 11.32 16.17
C ILE A 439 18.44 10.84 16.84
N HIS A 440 18.32 10.54 18.15
CA HIS A 440 19.37 9.87 18.90
C HIS A 440 19.12 8.36 18.86
N LEU A 441 20.17 7.59 18.61
CA LEU A 441 20.16 6.14 18.56
C LEU A 441 21.24 5.61 19.49
N GLU A 442 20.90 4.65 20.32
CA GLU A 442 21.86 3.90 21.12
C GLU A 442 22.60 2.85 20.27
N ALA A 443 23.76 2.39 20.73
CA ALA A 443 24.51 1.34 20.06
C ALA A 443 23.66 0.07 19.88
N GLY A 444 23.55 -0.43 18.64
CA GLY A 444 22.72 -1.58 18.27
C GLY A 444 21.27 -1.24 17.94
N GLU A 445 20.83 0.00 18.15
CA GLU A 445 19.46 0.42 17.81
C GLU A 445 19.26 0.56 16.30
N GLN A 446 18.13 0.04 15.81
CA GLN A 446 17.74 0.10 14.40
C GLN A 446 16.86 1.32 14.13
N LEU A 447 17.27 2.14 13.16
CA LEU A 447 16.50 3.29 12.71
C LEU A 447 15.33 2.89 11.80
N PHE A 448 15.56 1.93 10.92
CA PHE A 448 14.58 1.29 10.04
C PHE A 448 15.10 -0.06 9.55
N GLN A 449 14.20 -0.92 9.09
CA GLN A 449 14.52 -2.22 8.53
C GLN A 449 14.33 -2.26 7.01
N GLN A 450 15.02 -3.19 6.35
CA GLN A 450 14.79 -3.51 4.94
C GLN A 450 13.33 -3.92 4.73
N GLY A 451 12.67 -3.32 3.72
CA GLY A 451 11.24 -3.54 3.47
C GLY A 451 10.31 -2.49 4.08
N ASP A 452 10.77 -1.68 5.04
CA ASP A 452 9.95 -0.63 5.64
C ASP A 452 9.55 0.46 4.64
N PRO A 453 8.41 1.14 4.84
CA PRO A 453 8.04 2.31 4.05
C PRO A 453 9.05 3.44 4.18
N SER A 454 9.40 4.10 3.08
CA SER A 454 10.36 5.21 3.12
C SER A 454 9.68 6.53 3.49
N GLY A 455 9.97 7.06 4.69
CA GLY A 455 9.39 8.31 5.22
C GLY A 455 10.35 9.50 5.27
N ALA A 456 11.66 9.28 5.28
CA ALA A 456 12.66 10.32 5.44
C ALA A 456 14.00 9.94 4.80
N PHE A 457 14.82 10.95 4.59
CA PHE A 457 16.23 10.91 4.24
C PHE A 457 17.03 11.30 5.48
N TYR A 458 18.20 10.74 5.69
CA TYR A 458 18.97 10.92 6.90
C TYR A 458 20.41 11.35 6.61
N VAL A 459 20.96 12.18 7.51
CA VAL A 459 22.38 12.57 7.53
C VAL A 459 22.94 12.24 8.90
N VAL A 460 24.08 11.57 8.98
CA VAL A 460 24.76 11.30 10.24
C VAL A 460 25.39 12.59 10.74
N GLU A 461 24.95 13.08 11.89
CA GLU A 461 25.54 14.26 12.54
C GLU A 461 26.74 13.86 13.42
N ARG A 462 26.61 12.78 14.17
CA ARG A 462 27.64 12.23 15.07
C ARG A 462 27.45 10.72 15.23
N GLY A 463 28.52 9.98 15.39
CA GLY A 463 28.50 8.52 15.55
C GLY A 463 28.60 7.79 14.21
N LYS A 464 28.20 6.52 14.18
CA LYS A 464 28.28 5.67 12.98
C LYS A 464 27.03 4.81 12.79
N VAL A 465 26.55 4.73 11.55
CA VAL A 465 25.42 3.88 11.14
C VAL A 465 25.92 2.82 10.19
N ARG A 466 25.60 1.55 10.46
CA ARG A 466 25.82 0.44 9.55
C ARG A 466 24.55 0.22 8.73
N LEU A 467 24.70 0.20 7.40
CA LEU A 467 23.65 -0.23 6.49
C LEU A 467 23.92 -1.67 6.09
N THR A 468 22.98 -2.55 6.35
CA THR A 468 23.04 -3.97 5.95
C THR A 468 21.91 -4.29 4.99
N ARG A 469 22.22 -5.09 3.97
CA ARG A 469 21.22 -5.66 3.08
C ARG A 469 21.29 -7.18 3.16
N CYS A 470 20.13 -7.80 3.34
CA CYS A 470 20.00 -9.24 3.28
C CYS A 470 19.35 -9.68 1.96
N ASP A 471 19.80 -10.81 1.43
CA ASP A 471 19.17 -11.49 0.30
C ASP A 471 17.84 -12.19 0.69
N ALA A 472 17.23 -12.93 -0.25
CA ALA A 472 16.00 -13.65 -0.01
C ALA A 472 16.13 -14.81 1.01
N ASP A 473 17.36 -15.29 1.21
CA ASP A 473 17.69 -16.39 2.13
C ASP A 473 18.10 -15.87 3.53
N GLY A 474 18.08 -14.52 3.72
CA GLY A 474 18.41 -13.87 5.00
C GLY A 474 19.93 -13.72 5.25
N CYS A 475 20.77 -14.05 4.28
CA CYS A 475 22.22 -13.85 4.37
C CYS A 475 22.59 -12.39 4.08
N GLU A 476 23.53 -11.82 4.85
CA GLU A 476 24.06 -10.46 4.62
C GLU A 476 24.81 -10.42 3.28
N ASP A 477 24.24 -9.69 2.30
CA ASP A 477 24.74 -9.56 0.92
C ASP A 477 25.61 -8.31 0.75
N ALA A 478 25.35 -7.25 1.53
CA ALA A 478 26.14 -6.03 1.51
C ALA A 478 26.06 -5.29 2.85
N SER A 479 27.20 -4.72 3.27
CA SER A 479 27.30 -3.88 4.47
C SER A 479 28.11 -2.64 4.16
N ASP A 480 27.67 -1.47 4.62
CA ASP A 480 28.41 -0.22 4.56
C ASP A 480 28.35 0.51 5.91
N LEU A 481 29.43 1.23 6.25
CA LEU A 481 29.55 1.95 7.51
C LEU A 481 29.63 3.45 7.21
N LEU A 482 28.63 4.19 7.70
CA LEU A 482 28.49 5.62 7.48
C LEU A 482 28.91 6.41 8.74
N GLY A 483 29.73 7.43 8.54
CA GLY A 483 30.19 8.35 9.58
C GLY A 483 29.57 9.75 9.46
N PRO A 484 30.03 10.71 10.31
CA PRO A 484 29.52 12.07 10.31
C PRO A 484 29.61 12.76 8.94
N GLY A 485 28.51 13.44 8.55
CA GLY A 485 28.34 14.10 7.26
C GLY A 485 27.88 13.18 6.14
N GLU A 486 27.85 11.87 6.32
CA GLU A 486 27.33 10.93 5.35
C GLU A 486 25.81 10.80 5.43
N HIS A 487 25.20 10.46 4.31
CA HIS A 487 23.74 10.42 4.17
C HIS A 487 23.27 9.06 3.64
N PHE A 488 21.99 8.74 3.94
CA PHE A 488 21.39 7.48 3.53
C PHE A 488 19.85 7.58 3.49
N GLY A 489 19.23 6.60 2.82
CA GLY A 489 17.78 6.52 2.70
C GLY A 489 17.18 7.28 1.51
N GLU A 490 18.00 7.96 0.69
CA GLU A 490 17.60 8.71 -0.51
C GLU A 490 17.12 7.79 -1.63
N GLY A 491 17.74 6.61 -1.77
CA GLY A 491 17.43 5.68 -2.88
C GLY A 491 15.98 5.21 -2.90
N SER A 492 15.40 4.97 -1.75
CA SER A 492 13.98 4.59 -1.63
C SER A 492 13.03 5.77 -1.87
N LEU A 493 13.42 6.99 -1.50
CA LEU A 493 12.63 8.20 -1.75
C LEU A 493 12.62 8.61 -3.23
N LEU A 494 13.76 8.46 -3.92
CA LEU A 494 13.86 8.76 -5.36
C LEU A 494 13.05 7.78 -6.22
N ARG A 495 12.96 6.52 -5.78
CA ARG A 495 12.25 5.43 -6.49
C ARG A 495 10.84 5.19 -5.99
N GLN A 496 10.37 5.94 -5.00
CA GLN A 496 9.06 5.78 -4.35
C GLN A 496 8.80 4.33 -3.88
N GLY A 497 9.83 3.70 -3.33
CA GLY A 497 9.80 2.31 -2.88
C GLY A 497 10.00 2.14 -1.38
N VAL A 498 10.17 0.90 -0.97
CA VAL A 498 10.52 0.51 0.40
C VAL A 498 12.02 0.66 0.65
N ARG A 499 12.44 0.59 1.91
CA ARG A 499 13.85 0.59 2.33
C ARG A 499 14.59 -0.60 1.71
N ALA A 500 15.69 -0.33 1.04
CA ALA A 500 16.52 -1.36 0.42
C ALA A 500 17.53 -2.00 1.39
N THR A 501 17.72 -1.41 2.57
CA THR A 501 18.68 -1.81 3.59
C THR A 501 18.10 -1.63 4.99
N THR A 502 18.67 -2.30 5.99
CA THR A 502 18.48 -2.03 7.41
C THR A 502 19.55 -1.07 7.90
N ALA A 503 19.17 -0.04 8.65
CA ALA A 503 20.10 0.93 9.24
C ALA A 503 20.22 0.73 10.75
N THR A 504 21.42 0.41 11.24
CA THR A 504 21.69 0.13 12.66
C THR A 504 22.82 1.03 13.16
N ALA A 505 22.63 1.68 14.30
CA ALA A 505 23.68 2.45 14.96
C ALA A 505 24.76 1.51 15.54
N VAL A 506 26.03 1.77 15.24
CA VAL A 506 27.14 0.96 15.75
C VAL A 506 27.64 1.46 17.11
N GLU A 507 27.48 2.74 17.34
CA GLU A 507 27.81 3.45 18.58
C GLU A 507 26.71 4.49 18.85
N PRO A 508 26.65 5.15 20.02
CA PRO A 508 25.68 6.22 20.24
C PRO A 508 25.74 7.27 19.13
N THR A 509 24.68 7.35 18.35
CA THR A 509 24.66 8.06 17.04
C THR A 509 23.54 9.11 17.03
N ARG A 510 23.83 10.26 16.44
CA ARG A 510 22.84 11.30 16.13
C ARG A 510 22.69 11.43 14.62
N VAL A 511 21.45 11.35 14.13
CA VAL A 511 21.12 11.54 12.73
C VAL A 511 20.10 12.67 12.55
N LEU A 512 20.28 13.48 11.53
CA LEU A 512 19.31 14.48 11.10
C LEU A 512 18.32 13.80 10.15
N ALA A 513 17.04 13.89 10.45
CA ALA A 513 15.97 13.34 9.61
C ALA A 513 15.34 14.44 8.76
N PHE A 514 15.31 14.26 7.45
CA PHE A 514 14.65 15.13 6.48
C PHE A 514 13.44 14.39 5.89
N PRO A 515 12.21 14.84 6.18
CA PRO A 515 11.00 14.21 5.66
C PRO A 515 10.96 14.12 4.14
N ALA A 516 10.29 13.08 3.62
CA ALA A 516 10.17 12.83 2.18
C ALA A 516 9.57 14.02 1.39
N ALA A 517 8.69 14.81 2.02
CA ALA A 517 8.10 15.99 1.40
C ALA A 517 9.14 17.04 1.08
N GLU A 518 10.03 17.33 2.03
CA GLU A 518 11.10 18.34 1.89
C GLU A 518 12.20 17.86 0.97
N PHE A 519 12.57 16.58 1.08
CA PHE A 519 13.49 15.96 0.15
C PHE A 519 13.01 16.12 -1.31
N ARG A 520 11.70 15.97 -1.55
CA ARG A 520 11.12 16.21 -2.88
C ARG A 520 11.19 17.67 -3.31
N VAL A 521 10.95 18.60 -2.41
CA VAL A 521 11.08 20.05 -2.71
C VAL A 521 12.53 20.38 -3.04
N LEU A 522 13.50 19.92 -2.24
CA LEU A 522 14.92 20.13 -2.50
C LEU A 522 15.36 19.54 -3.84
N THR A 523 14.95 18.31 -4.16
CA THR A 523 15.33 17.64 -5.41
C THR A 523 14.61 18.18 -6.64
N SER A 524 13.44 18.79 -6.50
CA SER A 524 12.74 19.47 -7.60
C SER A 524 13.29 20.86 -7.88
N SER A 525 13.67 21.59 -6.82
CA SER A 525 14.21 22.96 -6.93
C SER A 525 15.67 22.98 -7.43
N PHE A 526 16.44 21.95 -7.12
CA PHE A 526 17.87 21.83 -7.48
C PHE A 526 18.13 20.60 -8.34
N ARG A 527 18.02 20.74 -9.67
CA ARG A 527 18.29 19.62 -10.62
C ARG A 527 19.67 18.97 -10.45
N GLY A 528 20.69 19.75 -10.03
CA GLY A 528 22.03 19.26 -9.73
C GLY A 528 22.05 18.33 -8.51
N LEU A 529 21.36 18.68 -7.44
CA LEU A 529 21.25 17.87 -6.22
C LEU A 529 20.57 16.52 -6.50
N ARG A 530 19.50 16.51 -7.31
CA ARG A 530 18.84 15.25 -7.71
C ARG A 530 19.78 14.32 -8.47
N LYS A 531 20.62 14.85 -9.38
CA LYS A 531 21.62 14.04 -10.10
C LYS A 531 22.71 13.50 -9.19
N LEU A 532 23.14 14.31 -8.21
CA LEU A 532 24.11 13.91 -7.20
C LEU A 532 23.57 12.76 -6.34
N LEU A 533 22.35 12.93 -5.79
CA LEU A 533 21.72 11.94 -4.93
C LEU A 533 21.35 10.65 -5.70
N ASP A 534 20.99 10.74 -6.98
CA ASP A 534 20.75 9.56 -7.83
C ASP A 534 22.08 8.80 -8.10
N ALA A 535 23.18 9.51 -8.24
CA ALA A 535 24.50 8.90 -8.37
C ALA A 535 24.95 8.20 -7.07
N THR A 536 24.71 8.82 -5.90
CA THR A 536 25.02 8.22 -4.59
C THR A 536 24.08 7.07 -4.24
N SER A 537 22.80 7.12 -4.62
CA SER A 537 21.86 6.02 -4.38
C SER A 537 22.23 4.71 -5.10
N ARG A 538 23.04 4.79 -6.15
CA ARG A 538 23.60 3.62 -6.85
C ARG A 538 24.80 3.00 -6.13
N ARG A 539 25.32 3.66 -5.09
CA ARG A 539 26.43 3.22 -4.26
C ARG A 539 26.16 1.86 -3.60
N PHE A 540 24.90 1.63 -3.22
CA PHE A 540 24.44 0.44 -2.49
C PHE A 540 23.88 -0.67 -3.39
N GLN A 541 24.02 -0.57 -4.72
CA GLN A 541 23.77 -1.70 -5.60
C GLN A 541 25.09 -2.43 -5.84
N PRO A 542 25.29 -3.66 -5.29
CA PRO A 542 26.46 -4.43 -5.58
C PRO A 542 26.55 -4.72 -7.08
N ALA A 543 27.76 -4.87 -7.58
CA ALA A 543 27.99 -5.22 -8.98
C ALA A 543 27.23 -6.50 -9.36
N SER A 544 27.09 -7.44 -8.42
CA SER A 544 26.32 -8.69 -8.57
C SER A 544 24.82 -8.49 -8.80
N ALA A 545 24.22 -7.40 -8.31
CA ALA A 545 22.80 -7.08 -8.52
C ALA A 545 22.54 -6.39 -9.87
N ILE A 546 23.58 -5.86 -10.51
CA ILE A 546 23.49 -5.16 -11.80
C ILE A 546 23.74 -6.15 -12.94
N LEU A 547 24.53 -7.21 -12.69
CA LEU A 547 24.88 -8.22 -13.69
C LEU A 547 23.81 -9.31 -13.74
N PRO A 548 23.24 -9.62 -14.93
CA PRO A 548 22.26 -10.70 -15.08
C PRO A 548 22.85 -12.06 -14.68
N LYS A 549 22.10 -12.89 -13.96
CA LYS A 549 22.52 -14.24 -13.57
C LYS A 549 22.64 -15.21 -14.74
N TRP A 550 22.16 -14.83 -15.93
CA TRP A 550 22.11 -15.66 -17.14
C TRP A 550 22.82 -14.97 -18.31
N VAL A 551 24.07 -14.90 -18.36
CA VAL A 551 24.81 -14.42 -19.55
C VAL A 551 25.22 -15.65 -20.40
N PRO A 552 24.96 -15.66 -21.74
CA PRO A 552 25.36 -16.79 -22.57
C PRO A 552 26.85 -17.07 -22.47
N THR A 553 27.20 -18.31 -22.13
CA THR A 553 28.57 -18.71 -21.76
C THR A 553 29.59 -18.54 -22.89
N GLU A 554 29.15 -18.60 -24.16
CA GLU A 554 30.04 -18.47 -25.32
C GLU A 554 30.61 -17.05 -25.50
N GLN A 555 29.77 -16.02 -25.30
CA GLN A 555 30.22 -14.63 -25.44
C GLN A 555 31.14 -14.18 -24.30
N LEU A 556 31.03 -14.80 -23.14
CA LEU A 556 31.87 -14.51 -21.99
C LEU A 556 33.28 -15.06 -22.12
N ARG A 557 33.55 -15.98 -23.03
CA ARG A 557 34.89 -16.52 -23.32
C ARG A 557 35.71 -15.61 -24.22
N ALA A 558 35.11 -14.61 -24.86
CA ALA A 558 35.83 -13.66 -25.68
C ALA A 558 36.80 -12.82 -24.81
N PRO A 559 37.93 -12.37 -25.39
CA PRO A 559 38.89 -11.48 -24.68
C PRO A 559 38.23 -10.16 -24.30
N VAL A 560 38.61 -9.57 -23.15
CA VAL A 560 38.12 -8.24 -22.71
C VAL A 560 38.43 -7.14 -23.72
N ALA A 561 39.46 -7.33 -24.56
CA ALA A 561 39.79 -6.44 -25.66
C ALA A 561 38.65 -6.16 -26.63
N THR A 562 37.65 -7.06 -26.70
CA THR A 562 36.47 -6.93 -27.58
C THR A 562 35.41 -5.96 -27.04
N ILE A 563 35.41 -5.71 -25.72
CA ILE A 563 34.40 -4.85 -25.05
C ILE A 563 34.98 -3.65 -24.32
N MET A 564 36.32 -3.62 -24.13
CA MET A 564 36.98 -2.54 -23.39
C MET A 564 36.90 -1.20 -24.13
N SER A 565 36.74 -0.12 -23.41
CA SER A 565 36.98 1.24 -23.90
C SER A 565 38.49 1.43 -24.08
N ARG A 566 38.94 1.75 -25.31
CA ARG A 566 40.38 2.00 -25.62
C ARG A 566 40.76 3.45 -25.40
N ASP A 567 39.85 4.40 -25.59
CA ASP A 567 40.06 5.82 -25.33
C ASP A 567 39.91 6.09 -23.81
N VAL A 568 40.85 5.61 -23.02
CA VAL A 568 40.84 5.79 -21.59
C VAL A 568 41.38 7.18 -21.26
N VAL A 569 40.53 7.99 -20.62
CA VAL A 569 40.96 9.27 -20.05
C VAL A 569 41.72 8.97 -18.75
N ALA A 570 43.04 9.02 -18.80
CA ALA A 570 43.91 8.88 -17.64
C ALA A 570 44.37 10.26 -17.15
N LEU A 571 44.61 10.35 -15.84
CA LEU A 571 45.19 11.53 -15.20
C LEU A 571 46.61 11.20 -14.70
N GLY A 572 47.47 12.20 -14.65
CA GLY A 572 48.82 12.05 -14.12
C GLY A 572 48.83 11.92 -12.59
N VAL A 573 49.85 11.27 -12.03
CA VAL A 573 50.04 11.18 -10.58
C VAL A 573 50.25 12.54 -9.92
N ASP A 574 50.75 13.52 -10.70
CA ASP A 574 51.01 14.89 -10.27
C ASP A 574 49.86 15.86 -10.54
N ASP A 575 48.76 15.40 -11.17
CA ASP A 575 47.58 16.21 -11.40
C ASP A 575 46.85 16.53 -10.08
N TYR A 576 46.10 17.61 -10.08
CA TYR A 576 45.40 18.12 -8.90
C TYR A 576 43.91 17.77 -8.89
N LEU A 577 43.29 17.83 -7.72
CA LEU A 577 41.89 17.57 -7.53
C LEU A 577 40.98 18.40 -8.45
N GLN A 578 41.33 19.69 -8.67
CA GLN A 578 40.61 20.57 -9.60
C GLN A 578 40.58 20.04 -11.05
N ASP A 579 41.69 19.43 -11.51
CA ASP A 579 41.79 18.91 -12.88
C ASP A 579 40.93 17.64 -13.04
N CYS A 580 40.90 16.81 -12.01
CA CYS A 580 40.00 15.67 -11.95
C CYS A 580 38.54 16.09 -11.97
N ILE A 581 38.14 17.11 -11.19
CA ILE A 581 36.79 17.66 -11.17
C ILE A 581 36.41 18.20 -12.55
N ARG A 582 37.26 18.99 -13.18
CA ARG A 582 37.05 19.53 -14.53
C ARG A 582 36.85 18.41 -15.52
N THR A 583 37.69 17.40 -15.54
CA THR A 583 37.63 16.26 -16.44
C THR A 583 36.37 15.42 -16.22
N LEU A 584 35.97 15.24 -14.96
CA LEU A 584 34.74 14.55 -14.59
C LEU A 584 33.48 15.25 -15.12
N LEU A 585 33.45 16.58 -15.06
CA LEU A 585 32.31 17.38 -15.55
C LEU A 585 32.28 17.42 -17.08
N ASP A 586 33.42 17.62 -17.73
CA ASP A 586 33.50 17.78 -19.19
C ASP A 586 33.28 16.45 -19.93
N LYS A 587 33.92 15.38 -19.47
CA LYS A 587 33.89 14.07 -20.14
C LYS A 587 32.76 13.15 -19.64
N ARG A 588 32.10 13.47 -18.53
CA ARG A 588 31.04 12.66 -17.90
C ARG A 588 31.46 11.23 -17.59
N ILE A 589 32.71 11.06 -17.18
CA ILE A 589 33.34 9.79 -16.82
C ILE A 589 33.41 9.69 -15.30
N ASN A 590 33.24 8.51 -14.73
CA ASN A 590 33.10 8.29 -13.28
C ASN A 590 34.34 7.65 -12.65
N ALA A 591 35.37 7.28 -13.43
CA ALA A 591 36.61 6.66 -12.94
C ALA A 591 37.77 6.99 -13.88
N PHE A 592 38.91 7.34 -13.30
CA PHE A 592 40.12 7.75 -13.98
C PHE A 592 41.32 6.93 -13.47
N PRO A 593 41.99 6.13 -14.30
CA PRO A 593 43.30 5.60 -13.95
C PRO A 593 44.31 6.74 -13.74
N LEU A 594 45.04 6.68 -12.65
CA LEU A 594 46.22 7.52 -12.49
C LEU A 594 47.44 6.80 -13.06
N VAL A 595 48.20 7.52 -13.87
CA VAL A 595 49.39 6.97 -14.52
C VAL A 595 50.64 7.77 -14.19
N ASP A 596 51.76 7.09 -14.13
CA ASP A 596 53.10 7.72 -14.02
C ASP A 596 53.57 8.29 -15.39
N ALA A 597 54.70 8.95 -15.40
CA ALA A 597 55.30 9.52 -16.61
C ALA A 597 55.60 8.47 -17.71
N ALA A 598 55.65 7.17 -17.37
CA ALA A 598 55.84 6.07 -18.30
C ALA A 598 54.48 5.44 -18.75
N GLY A 599 53.34 6.00 -18.35
CA GLY A 599 52.01 5.49 -18.66
C GLY A 599 51.58 4.27 -17.83
N ARG A 600 52.33 3.91 -16.78
CA ARG A 600 52.04 2.76 -15.92
C ARG A 600 51.03 3.13 -14.86
N LEU A 601 50.12 2.21 -14.55
CA LEU A 601 49.07 2.40 -13.55
C LEU A 601 49.66 2.60 -12.14
N ALA A 602 49.32 3.74 -11.52
CA ALA A 602 49.69 4.11 -10.15
C ALA A 602 48.52 4.07 -9.17
N GLY A 603 47.27 4.17 -9.68
CA GLY A 603 46.05 4.16 -8.87
C GLY A 603 44.80 4.34 -9.72
N LEU A 604 43.63 4.37 -9.07
CA LEU A 604 42.35 4.68 -9.68
C LEU A 604 41.63 5.72 -8.81
N VAL A 605 41.18 6.81 -9.42
CA VAL A 605 40.33 7.81 -8.78
C VAL A 605 38.93 7.70 -9.34
N THR A 606 37.95 7.63 -8.47
CA THR A 606 36.53 7.58 -8.86
C THR A 606 35.82 8.87 -8.47
N SER A 607 34.65 9.11 -9.05
CA SER A 607 33.77 10.22 -8.63
C SER A 607 33.48 10.17 -7.12
N THR A 608 33.47 8.98 -6.51
CA THR A 608 33.30 8.80 -5.06
C THR A 608 34.46 9.41 -4.26
N ASP A 609 35.70 9.19 -4.71
CA ASP A 609 36.90 9.70 -4.04
C ASP A 609 36.94 11.22 -4.15
N VAL A 610 36.57 11.76 -5.32
CA VAL A 610 36.46 13.22 -5.54
C VAL A 610 35.44 13.85 -4.61
N PHE A 611 34.27 13.24 -4.48
CA PHE A 611 33.23 13.76 -3.58
C PHE A 611 33.62 13.61 -2.10
N ALA A 612 34.34 12.56 -1.73
CA ALA A 612 34.88 12.42 -0.39
C ALA A 612 35.86 13.53 -0.06
N ALA A 613 36.77 13.86 -0.99
CA ALA A 613 37.73 14.94 -0.84
C ALA A 613 37.05 16.32 -0.74
N LEU A 614 36.06 16.62 -1.60
CA LEU A 614 35.31 17.87 -1.54
C LEU A 614 34.54 18.02 -0.21
N ARG A 615 34.04 16.93 0.32
CA ARG A 615 33.32 16.93 1.61
C ARG A 615 34.26 17.16 2.80
N ALA A 616 35.51 16.67 2.70
CA ALA A 616 36.54 16.89 3.71
C ALA A 616 37.14 18.29 3.65
N ASP A 617 36.56 19.19 2.84
CA ASP A 617 37.09 20.55 2.59
C ASP A 617 38.56 20.55 2.12
N SER A 618 38.89 19.50 1.34
CA SER A 618 40.25 19.33 0.82
C SER A 618 40.59 20.44 -0.15
N ASP A 619 41.85 20.89 -0.11
CA ASP A 619 42.38 21.89 -1.04
C ASP A 619 42.25 21.39 -2.49
N LEU A 620 41.66 22.21 -3.37
CA LEU A 620 41.54 21.90 -4.80
C LEU A 620 42.88 21.72 -5.51
N GLN A 621 43.98 22.27 -4.93
CA GLN A 621 45.37 22.08 -5.33
C GLN A 621 46.01 20.82 -4.72
N GLN A 622 45.23 19.98 -4.01
CA GLN A 622 45.74 18.71 -3.48
C GLN A 622 46.07 17.75 -4.63
N PRO A 623 47.25 17.09 -4.63
CA PRO A 623 47.58 16.04 -5.59
C PRO A 623 46.63 14.86 -5.53
N LEU A 624 46.34 14.21 -6.67
CA LEU A 624 45.37 13.10 -6.78
C LEU A 624 45.86 11.80 -6.16
N LEU A 625 47.16 11.55 -6.14
CA LEU A 625 47.73 10.27 -5.73
C LEU A 625 47.37 9.84 -4.30
N PRO A 626 47.26 10.72 -3.29
CA PRO A 626 46.79 10.39 -1.95
C PRO A 626 45.30 10.01 -1.90
N LEU A 627 44.50 10.48 -2.85
CA LEU A 627 43.05 10.23 -2.93
C LEU A 627 42.73 8.93 -3.68
N ALA A 628 43.69 8.37 -4.41
CA ALA A 628 43.48 7.23 -5.29
C ALA A 628 43.47 5.89 -4.54
N THR A 629 42.57 5.02 -4.98
CA THR A 629 42.61 3.59 -4.63
C THR A 629 43.88 2.97 -5.27
N ARG A 630 44.77 2.39 -4.45
CA ARG A 630 46.01 1.76 -4.93
C ARG A 630 45.87 0.29 -5.27
N ASP A 631 44.98 -0.45 -4.60
CA ASP A 631 44.67 -1.85 -4.91
C ASP A 631 43.66 -1.94 -6.06
N VAL A 632 44.10 -1.52 -7.26
CA VAL A 632 43.27 -1.49 -8.46
C VAL A 632 43.13 -2.88 -9.04
N GLN A 633 41.92 -3.32 -9.32
CA GLN A 633 41.70 -4.59 -9.97
C GLN A 633 42.01 -4.49 -11.47
N CYS A 634 42.93 -5.31 -11.94
CA CYS A 634 43.48 -5.26 -13.29
C CYS A 634 43.34 -6.63 -14.00
N VAL A 635 43.29 -6.58 -15.32
CA VAL A 635 43.31 -7.74 -16.20
C VAL A 635 44.18 -7.42 -17.45
N GLU A 636 44.61 -8.45 -18.18
CA GLU A 636 45.24 -8.29 -19.49
C GLU A 636 44.16 -8.25 -20.61
N ALA A 637 44.51 -7.65 -21.75
CA ALA A 637 43.63 -7.54 -22.91
C ALA A 637 43.12 -8.90 -23.44
N THR A 638 43.90 -9.95 -23.21
CA THR A 638 43.58 -11.35 -23.59
C THR A 638 42.71 -12.08 -22.58
N THR A 639 42.50 -11.53 -21.39
CA THR A 639 41.67 -12.16 -20.34
C THR A 639 40.22 -12.36 -20.80
N PRO A 640 39.62 -13.54 -20.57
CA PRO A 640 38.18 -13.76 -20.88
C PRO A 640 37.28 -12.79 -20.11
N ILE A 641 36.20 -12.33 -20.75
CA ILE A 641 35.20 -11.42 -20.16
C ILE A 641 34.63 -11.99 -18.87
N GLU A 642 34.37 -13.32 -18.80
CA GLU A 642 33.88 -14.00 -17.59
C GLU A 642 34.76 -13.73 -16.37
N ARG A 643 36.09 -13.66 -16.57
CA ARG A 643 37.04 -13.40 -15.48
C ARG A 643 36.93 -11.95 -14.99
N ALA A 644 36.81 -10.98 -15.90
CA ALA A 644 36.58 -9.60 -15.53
C ALA A 644 35.23 -9.43 -14.77
N VAL A 645 34.17 -10.10 -15.21
CA VAL A 645 32.88 -10.12 -14.56
C VAL A 645 32.97 -10.78 -13.15
N GLU A 646 33.71 -11.87 -13.03
CA GLU A 646 33.98 -12.50 -11.74
C GLU A 646 34.72 -11.58 -10.76
N ILE A 647 35.71 -10.87 -11.22
CA ILE A 647 36.47 -9.89 -10.43
C ILE A 647 35.53 -8.76 -9.98
N MET A 648 34.72 -8.19 -10.90
CA MET A 648 33.76 -7.14 -10.58
C MET A 648 32.78 -7.62 -9.50
N ARG A 649 32.31 -8.88 -9.59
CA ARG A 649 31.36 -9.46 -8.65
C ARG A 649 31.97 -9.80 -7.29
N ARG A 650 33.18 -10.41 -7.26
CA ARG A 650 33.85 -10.83 -6.02
C ARG A 650 34.45 -9.64 -5.23
N ARG A 651 34.91 -8.62 -5.91
CA ARG A 651 35.55 -7.45 -5.32
C ARG A 651 34.62 -6.23 -5.22
N ASP A 652 33.38 -6.39 -5.65
CA ASP A 652 32.35 -5.33 -5.73
C ASP A 652 32.82 -4.05 -6.41
N VAL A 653 33.60 -4.20 -7.51
CA VAL A 653 34.12 -3.08 -8.29
C VAL A 653 33.36 -2.93 -9.61
N LYS A 654 33.11 -1.68 -10.00
CA LYS A 654 32.36 -1.35 -11.23
C LYS A 654 33.25 -1.17 -12.45
N HIS A 655 34.55 -1.12 -12.25
CA HIS A 655 35.56 -0.91 -13.28
C HIS A 655 36.76 -1.84 -13.04
N VAL A 656 37.29 -2.37 -14.13
CA VAL A 656 38.52 -3.15 -14.14
C VAL A 656 39.44 -2.52 -15.18
N VAL A 657 40.68 -2.22 -14.79
CA VAL A 657 41.67 -1.60 -15.69
C VAL A 657 42.37 -2.68 -16.51
N VAL A 658 42.51 -2.44 -17.81
CA VAL A 658 43.17 -3.37 -18.72
C VAL A 658 44.60 -2.88 -18.94
N LEU A 659 45.57 -3.74 -18.66
CA LEU A 659 47.01 -3.44 -18.74
C LEU A 659 47.68 -4.26 -19.83
N ASP A 660 48.80 -3.74 -20.33
CA ASP A 660 49.76 -4.50 -21.14
C ASP A 660 50.84 -5.20 -20.27
N GLY A 661 51.77 -5.92 -20.90
CA GLY A 661 52.86 -6.62 -20.21
C GLY A 661 53.81 -5.72 -19.45
N GLU A 662 53.85 -4.42 -19.74
CA GLU A 662 54.65 -3.42 -19.03
C GLU A 662 53.85 -2.61 -18.00
N ARG A 663 52.65 -3.07 -17.65
CA ARG A 663 51.72 -2.44 -16.72
C ARG A 663 51.20 -1.06 -17.17
N ARG A 664 51.23 -0.76 -18.48
CA ARG A 664 50.64 0.45 -19.02
C ARG A 664 49.14 0.24 -19.23
N VAL A 665 48.35 1.30 -19.03
CA VAL A 665 46.90 1.27 -19.20
C VAL A 665 46.59 1.27 -20.70
N VAL A 666 46.00 0.17 -21.19
CA VAL A 666 45.59 0.00 -22.61
C VAL A 666 44.10 0.01 -22.81
N GLY A 667 43.31 -0.05 -21.74
CA GLY A 667 41.88 -0.01 -21.78
C GLY A 667 41.24 -0.04 -20.40
N MET A 668 39.92 0.07 -20.38
CA MET A 668 39.13 -0.10 -19.17
C MET A 668 37.78 -0.79 -19.51
N VAL A 669 37.37 -1.70 -18.65
CA VAL A 669 36.04 -2.38 -18.77
C VAL A 669 35.19 -1.93 -17.60
N SER A 670 34.00 -1.46 -17.91
CA SER A 670 32.98 -1.11 -16.93
C SER A 670 31.80 -2.09 -16.97
N ILE A 671 30.97 -2.09 -15.91
CA ILE A 671 29.71 -2.84 -15.89
C ILE A 671 28.83 -2.50 -17.10
N LYS A 672 28.86 -1.24 -17.58
CA LYS A 672 28.08 -0.82 -18.75
C LYS A 672 28.51 -1.51 -20.04
N ASP A 673 29.79 -1.79 -20.18
CA ASP A 673 30.33 -2.46 -21.36
C ASP A 673 29.88 -3.93 -21.38
N VAL A 674 29.90 -4.58 -20.22
CA VAL A 674 29.33 -5.93 -20.06
C VAL A 674 27.82 -5.95 -20.35
N LEU A 675 27.06 -4.97 -19.84
CA LEU A 675 25.62 -4.89 -20.09
C LEU A 675 25.30 -4.62 -21.57
N ARG A 676 26.12 -3.86 -22.30
CA ARG A 676 25.94 -3.66 -23.74
C ARG A 676 26.14 -4.96 -24.51
N LEU A 677 27.14 -5.77 -24.15
CA LEU A 677 27.35 -7.08 -24.73
C LEU A 677 26.12 -7.97 -24.56
N VAL A 678 25.54 -7.99 -23.35
CA VAL A 678 24.34 -8.79 -23.03
C VAL A 678 23.10 -8.27 -23.76
N ALA A 679 22.93 -6.95 -23.85
CA ALA A 679 21.79 -6.34 -24.56
C ALA A 679 21.88 -6.57 -26.09
N GLY A 680 23.07 -6.57 -26.66
CA GLY A 680 23.29 -6.92 -28.07
C GLY A 680 22.96 -8.38 -28.39
N ALA A 681 23.18 -9.29 -27.43
CA ALA A 681 22.85 -10.71 -27.57
C ALA A 681 21.36 -11.03 -27.45
N ALA A 682 20.57 -10.15 -26.82
CA ALA A 682 19.12 -10.32 -26.69
C ALA A 682 18.33 -9.77 -27.89
N ALA A 683 18.99 -9.04 -28.80
CA ALA A 683 18.39 -8.43 -30.00
C ALA A 683 18.69 -9.21 -31.31
N GLY A 684 19.48 -10.27 -31.27
CA GLY A 684 19.73 -11.22 -32.35
C GLY A 684 19.25 -12.63 -31.94
#